data_cf65152863305e66a404daff707a9eb2
#
_entry.id   cf65152863305e66a404daff707a9eb2
#
_cell.length_a   1.000
_cell.length_b   1.000
_cell.length_c   1.000
_cell.angle_alpha   90.00
_cell.angle_beta   90.00
_cell.angle_gamma   90.00
#
_symmetry.space_group_name_H-M   'P 1'
#
loop_
_entity.id
_entity.type
_entity.pdbx_description
1 polymer ?
#
loop_
_entity_poly.entity_id
_entity_poly.type
_entity_poly.pdbx_seq_one_letter_code
_entity_poly.pdbx_strand_id
1 'polypeptide(L)'
;MPVRDVRFLALCLLPGLLGSVATGQIVNAPPLPGSIQPPRTAAGEPVLFRKAFEASPGSLKEKTFDAYDSWKLALGANTATAAETLTVPPGFKAELVRSARPEEGSWVALAFDPEGRLTLAREKRGLLRLGLEKGAVRSVEVINDTLLECRGLLYAFDSLYANANNSKALFRLRDRDHDGQFEEVVEILRTEGGVGHGRNHLKLGPDGLIYIAHGNNVRLPHRLSSLSPLLHPAEDQLTPCPWDSSLFDGDVLVPAGHILQMDPEGREVRLFAAGFRNPLDVAFNGDGEMFTFDADMEWDVGAPWYMPNRVLHVLSGADFGFRRGTGRFPEYYADTLPSTLNVGLASPTAVLFGTGSYFPSNYRDALFICDWAYGRILAVHLKPNGSSYHASSEPFVSGRPLNVTDAAIGPDGALWFITGGRGTQSGLYRLSYGAARPSEEPKTRAELAAEGKSAELRALRRRLETFHARSGLLAEAKVIEEVWPRLGHEDPWIRHAARVALERQPISAWRGKALDERGEARALTAWLALARMGGTPDQAPLLQRLNGLAFSRLNEQEQLAALRVYELLFTRLGAPDAGAKKETLHALEAIYPAKSSALNHELCELLVYLESTEAIRKTLPLLAAATRSEDLLQYAFFLRYVRQGWTIEARRACFEALARAERLPGARQYLKVVHDTRKEMAAALTPPEQEALAAWLVENGTNGPSLKPVAAAVKEWQLADLAPLLDRVSRGRSFEAGRAALLTAQCHLCHRVSSDPAMPAGVVGPDLTAVASRFNRRDLLEQILDPSKVIDEKFRQVNLAMLDGSEITGTVEAEDARKITLRPNPLSIETWDLPKEKVRTRTVSSLSPMPAGLLNSLTAGQVLDLLAFLETGGNPAAANFASLPRPERVPPK
;
A
#
# COMPACT_ATOMS: atom_id res chain seq x y z
N MET A 1 19.92 23.11 -27.78
CA MET A 1 20.25 21.96 -28.64
C MET A 1 19.22 20.89 -28.39
N PRO A 2 18.62 20.29 -29.39
CA PRO A 2 17.39 19.54 -29.23
C PRO A 2 17.63 18.15 -28.66
N VAL A 3 16.72 17.79 -27.81
CA VAL A 3 16.50 16.49 -27.18
C VAL A 3 16.35 15.41 -28.25
N ARG A 4 17.16 14.39 -28.16
CA ARG A 4 16.97 13.14 -28.90
C ARG A 4 16.38 12.12 -27.95
N ASP A 5 15.09 12.07 -27.97
CA ASP A 5 14.40 11.00 -27.23
C ASP A 5 13.07 10.77 -27.82
N VAL A 6 12.80 9.74 -28.39
CA VAL A 6 11.44 9.33 -28.72
C VAL A 6 11.38 7.94 -29.34
N ARG A 7 12.52 7.29 -29.52
CA ARG A 7 12.49 5.98 -30.20
C ARG A 7 12.17 4.78 -29.29
N PHE A 8 12.24 4.94 -27.96
CA PHE A 8 11.91 3.85 -27.04
C PHE A 8 10.39 3.69 -26.77
N LEU A 9 9.63 4.75 -26.94
CA LEU A 9 8.17 4.68 -26.74
C LEU A 9 7.42 3.91 -27.83
N ALA A 10 7.99 3.76 -28.99
CA ALA A 10 7.32 3.09 -30.12
C ALA A 10 7.25 1.56 -30.00
N LEU A 11 8.07 0.94 -29.10
CA LEU A 11 8.00 -0.51 -28.89
C LEU A 11 6.91 -0.92 -27.89
N CYS A 12 6.39 0.01 -27.10
CA CYS A 12 5.41 -0.24 -26.08
C CYS A 12 3.95 -0.27 -26.58
N LEU A 13 3.70 -0.04 -27.85
CA LEU A 13 2.35 0.11 -28.39
C LEU A 13 1.85 -1.06 -29.24
N LEU A 14 2.48 -2.24 -29.15
CA LEU A 14 2.01 -3.39 -29.89
C LEU A 14 1.52 -4.50 -28.96
N PRO A 15 0.35 -5.04 -29.21
CA PRO A 15 -0.37 -5.89 -28.30
C PRO A 15 0.09 -7.34 -28.32
N GLY A 16 0.00 -7.96 -27.21
CA GLY A 16 -0.12 -9.39 -27.03
C GLY A 16 1.08 -10.12 -26.55
N LEU A 17 1.01 -10.96 -25.67
CA LEU A 17 0.57 -12.32 -25.44
C LEU A 17 1.48 -12.96 -24.44
N LEU A 18 1.08 -13.66 -23.63
CA LEU A 18 0.50 -14.77 -23.06
C LEU A 18 1.34 -15.79 -22.39
N GLY A 19 0.79 -16.48 -21.66
CA GLY A 19 0.45 -17.76 -21.16
C GLY A 19 1.50 -18.29 -20.28
N SER A 20 1.22 -18.62 -19.39
CA SER A 20 0.77 -19.59 -18.41
C SER A 20 1.86 -20.47 -17.96
N VAL A 21 1.84 -20.96 -16.91
CA VAL A 21 1.37 -21.93 -16.00
C VAL A 21 2.40 -22.27 -14.97
N ALA A 22 2.17 -22.69 -13.95
CA ALA A 22 1.82 -23.72 -13.06
C ALA A 22 2.37 -23.68 -11.70
N THR A 23 1.66 -24.29 -10.91
CA THR A 23 1.89 -24.69 -9.54
C THR A 23 3.24 -25.36 -9.32
N GLY A 24 4.06 -24.72 -8.53
CA GLY A 24 4.90 -25.42 -7.60
C GLY A 24 4.38 -25.09 -6.21
N GLN A 25 4.36 -26.05 -5.32
CA GLN A 25 4.33 -25.79 -3.89
C GLN A 25 5.36 -24.69 -3.59
N ILE A 26 4.97 -23.68 -2.79
CA ILE A 26 5.95 -22.79 -2.21
C ILE A 26 6.88 -23.67 -1.38
N VAL A 27 7.98 -24.06 -1.96
CA VAL A 27 9.11 -24.50 -1.16
C VAL A 27 9.59 -23.22 -0.49
N ASN A 28 9.42 -23.15 0.83
CA ASN A 28 9.95 -22.05 1.61
C ASN A 28 11.42 -21.88 1.27
N ALA A 29 11.75 -20.84 0.53
CA ALA A 29 13.13 -20.44 0.43
C ALA A 29 13.61 -20.16 1.85
N PRO A 30 14.80 -20.62 2.23
CA PRO A 30 15.35 -20.23 3.52
C PRO A 30 15.40 -18.68 3.53
N PRO A 31 15.02 -18.04 4.65
CA PRO A 31 15.07 -16.60 4.75
C PRO A 31 16.49 -16.13 4.46
N LEU A 32 16.56 -15.00 3.81
CA LEU A 32 17.84 -14.32 3.62
C LEU A 32 18.50 -14.14 5.00
N PRO A 33 19.79 -14.40 5.15
CA PRO A 33 20.49 -14.12 6.40
C PRO A 33 20.27 -12.66 6.79
N GLY A 34 19.66 -12.43 7.96
CA GLY A 34 19.28 -11.09 8.41
C GLY A 34 17.97 -10.56 7.83
N SER A 35 17.25 -11.28 6.95
CA SER A 35 15.90 -10.92 6.56
C SER A 35 14.91 -11.30 7.66
N ILE A 36 13.95 -10.41 7.90
CA ILE A 36 12.84 -10.69 8.80
C ILE A 36 11.93 -11.66 8.07
N GLN A 37 11.73 -12.85 8.65
CA GLN A 37 10.73 -13.77 8.12
C GLN A 37 9.34 -13.15 8.28
N PRO A 38 8.46 -13.31 7.29
CA PRO A 38 7.05 -13.03 7.52
C PRO A 38 6.58 -13.85 8.74
N PRO A 39 5.66 -13.33 9.54
CA PRO A 39 5.13 -14.05 10.68
C PRO A 39 4.65 -15.43 10.24
N ARG A 40 5.03 -16.47 11.01
CA ARG A 40 4.67 -17.86 10.71
C ARG A 40 3.52 -18.30 11.60
N THR A 41 2.68 -19.18 11.10
CA THR A 41 1.67 -19.87 11.91
C THR A 41 2.36 -20.79 12.92
N ALA A 42 1.62 -21.25 13.93
CA ALA A 42 2.09 -22.27 14.87
C ALA A 42 2.57 -23.57 14.20
N ALA A 43 2.20 -23.82 12.94
CA ALA A 43 2.67 -24.94 12.12
C ALA A 43 3.97 -24.63 11.34
N GLY A 44 4.59 -23.45 11.52
CA GLY A 44 5.85 -23.07 10.88
C GLY A 44 5.71 -22.57 9.44
N GLU A 45 4.52 -22.49 8.90
CA GLU A 45 4.27 -21.94 7.57
C GLU A 45 4.34 -20.39 7.56
N PRO A 46 4.86 -19.75 6.52
CA PRO A 46 4.81 -18.30 6.42
C PRO A 46 3.35 -17.84 6.42
N VAL A 47 3.04 -16.84 7.22
CA VAL A 47 1.74 -16.16 7.16
C VAL A 47 1.74 -15.35 5.88
N LEU A 48 1.38 -15.98 4.78
CA LEU A 48 1.03 -15.29 3.56
C LEU A 48 -0.19 -14.40 3.86
N PHE A 49 -0.30 -13.30 3.18
CA PHE A 49 -1.35 -12.29 3.39
C PHE A 49 -2.76 -12.89 3.46
N ARG A 50 -3.00 -13.98 2.72
CA ARG A 50 -4.24 -14.76 2.80
C ARG A 50 -4.49 -15.32 4.21
N LYS A 51 -3.42 -15.74 4.95
CA LYS A 51 -3.56 -16.24 6.33
C LYS A 51 -3.61 -15.12 7.37
N ALA A 52 -3.05 -13.95 7.11
CA ALA A 52 -3.31 -12.78 7.95
C ALA A 52 -4.79 -12.34 7.85
N PHE A 53 -5.42 -12.55 6.71
CA PHE A 53 -6.88 -12.40 6.54
C PHE A 53 -7.67 -13.55 7.19
N GLU A 54 -7.08 -14.74 7.32
CA GLU A 54 -7.69 -15.95 7.90
C GLU A 54 -7.31 -16.17 9.38
N ALA A 55 -6.24 -15.53 9.89
CA ALA A 55 -5.59 -15.88 11.17
C ALA A 55 -6.25 -15.32 12.42
N SER A 56 -7.40 -14.71 12.31
CA SER A 56 -8.25 -14.41 13.49
C SER A 56 -9.60 -15.06 13.30
N PRO A 57 -9.81 -16.28 13.84
CA PRO A 57 -11.14 -16.89 13.79
C PRO A 57 -12.15 -15.96 14.45
N GLY A 58 -13.10 -15.45 13.68
CA GLY A 58 -14.22 -14.62 14.15
C GLY A 58 -14.00 -13.11 14.22
N SER A 59 -12.77 -12.58 14.05
CA SER A 59 -12.55 -11.13 14.24
C SER A 59 -12.15 -10.34 13.00
N LEU A 60 -11.46 -10.92 12.02
CA LEU A 60 -10.95 -10.17 10.85
C LEU A 60 -11.90 -10.18 9.65
N LYS A 61 -12.68 -11.25 9.44
CA LYS A 61 -13.61 -11.33 8.30
C LYS A 61 -14.79 -10.35 8.41
N GLU A 62 -15.24 -10.07 9.63
CA GLU A 62 -16.38 -9.16 9.87
C GLU A 62 -15.99 -7.72 10.12
N LYS A 63 -14.74 -7.44 10.54
CA LYS A 63 -14.34 -6.13 11.08
C LYS A 63 -13.49 -5.27 10.15
N THR A 64 -12.93 -5.79 9.08
CA THR A 64 -11.87 -5.06 8.36
C THR A 64 -12.38 -3.90 7.50
N PHE A 65 -13.44 -4.05 6.77
CA PHE A 65 -13.99 -2.94 5.95
C PHE A 65 -14.90 -2.00 6.76
N ASP A 66 -15.66 -2.52 7.69
CA ASP A 66 -16.42 -1.69 8.65
C ASP A 66 -15.52 -0.89 9.59
N ALA A 67 -14.36 -1.46 9.94
CA ALA A 67 -13.35 -0.76 10.71
C ALA A 67 -12.75 0.40 9.93
N TYR A 68 -12.44 0.23 8.63
CA TYR A 68 -11.88 1.30 7.79
C TYR A 68 -12.78 2.53 7.71
N ASP A 69 -14.08 2.35 7.56
CA ASP A 69 -15.05 3.45 7.45
C ASP A 69 -15.51 4.03 8.80
N SER A 70 -15.00 3.51 9.92
CA SER A 70 -15.42 3.97 11.27
C SER A 70 -15.14 5.45 11.53
N TRP A 71 -14.15 6.04 10.88
CA TRP A 71 -13.84 7.47 10.96
C TRP A 71 -15.01 8.36 10.51
N LYS A 72 -15.88 7.85 9.62
CA LYS A 72 -17.08 8.58 9.14
C LYS A 72 -18.06 8.90 10.27
N LEU A 73 -18.04 8.13 11.36
CA LEU A 73 -18.85 8.40 12.55
C LEU A 73 -18.46 9.73 13.24
N ALA A 74 -17.26 10.22 13.00
CA ALA A 74 -16.79 11.52 13.48
C ALA A 74 -17.19 12.68 12.55
N LEU A 75 -17.75 12.43 11.36
CA LEU A 75 -18.30 13.47 10.49
C LEU A 75 -19.62 13.98 11.08
N GLY A 76 -19.69 15.29 11.29
CA GLY A 76 -20.89 15.93 11.87
C GLY A 76 -21.10 15.68 13.37
N ALA A 77 -20.18 15.00 14.04
CA ALA A 77 -20.20 14.90 15.49
C ALA A 77 -19.88 16.26 16.14
N ASN A 78 -20.48 16.53 17.29
CA ASN A 78 -20.26 17.78 18.03
C ASN A 78 -19.21 17.64 19.15
N THR A 79 -18.85 16.39 19.47
CA THR A 79 -17.85 16.05 20.49
C THR A 79 -16.98 14.90 19.99
N ALA A 80 -15.73 14.89 20.43
CA ALA A 80 -14.82 13.78 20.16
C ALA A 80 -15.22 12.53 20.97
N THR A 81 -14.71 11.37 20.58
CA THR A 81 -14.98 10.08 21.23
C THR A 81 -14.64 10.14 22.71
N ALA A 82 -15.56 9.74 23.57
CA ALA A 82 -15.38 9.77 25.02
C ALA A 82 -14.23 8.84 25.45
N ALA A 83 -13.35 9.32 26.33
CA ALA A 83 -12.15 8.59 26.73
C ALA A 83 -12.47 7.24 27.40
N GLU A 84 -13.62 7.13 28.08
CA GLU A 84 -14.10 5.93 28.77
C GLU A 84 -14.44 4.79 27.80
N THR A 85 -14.65 5.11 26.52
CA THR A 85 -14.93 4.12 25.47
C THR A 85 -13.67 3.60 24.79
N LEU A 86 -12.51 4.20 25.10
CA LEU A 86 -11.24 3.76 24.57
C LEU A 86 -10.74 2.52 25.30
N THR A 87 -10.19 1.59 24.54
CA THR A 87 -9.47 0.44 25.11
C THR A 87 -7.98 0.79 25.20
N VAL A 88 -7.42 0.66 26.40
CA VAL A 88 -6.00 0.88 26.71
C VAL A 88 -5.45 -0.27 27.56
N PRO A 89 -4.13 -0.52 27.58
CA PRO A 89 -3.54 -1.57 28.42
C PRO A 89 -3.76 -1.30 29.92
N PRO A 90 -3.68 -2.35 30.76
CA PRO A 90 -3.77 -2.21 32.21
C PRO A 90 -2.74 -1.21 32.78
N GLY A 91 -3.17 -0.36 33.70
CA GLY A 91 -2.34 0.66 34.35
C GLY A 91 -2.30 2.00 33.58
N PHE A 92 -2.78 2.03 32.36
CA PHE A 92 -2.94 3.27 31.58
C PHE A 92 -4.31 3.90 31.80
N LYS A 93 -4.38 5.21 31.73
CA LYS A 93 -5.59 6.02 31.78
C LYS A 93 -5.63 6.99 30.63
N ALA A 94 -6.68 6.92 29.82
CA ALA A 94 -6.96 7.91 28.79
C ALA A 94 -7.88 9.02 29.34
N GLU A 95 -7.66 10.24 28.91
CA GLU A 95 -8.44 11.42 29.25
C GLU A 95 -8.72 12.22 27.99
N LEU A 96 -9.98 12.57 27.72
CA LEU A 96 -10.35 13.55 26.70
C LEU A 96 -10.19 14.95 27.32
N VAL A 97 -9.11 15.62 26.96
CA VAL A 97 -8.77 16.95 27.50
C VAL A 97 -9.65 18.04 26.88
N ARG A 98 -9.93 17.90 25.56
CA ARG A 98 -10.72 18.89 24.82
C ARG A 98 -11.28 18.29 23.54
N SER A 99 -12.51 18.62 23.20
CA SER A 99 -13.07 18.52 21.85
C SER A 99 -12.88 19.85 21.12
N ALA A 100 -12.57 19.80 19.80
CA ALA A 100 -12.49 21.00 18.98
C ALA A 100 -13.85 21.71 18.93
N ARG A 101 -13.82 23.03 18.94
CA ARG A 101 -15.01 23.85 18.65
C ARG A 101 -15.20 23.99 17.14
N PRO A 102 -16.41 24.29 16.67
CA PRO A 102 -16.68 24.42 15.24
C PRO A 102 -15.74 25.40 14.51
N GLU A 103 -15.40 26.52 15.16
CA GLU A 103 -14.51 27.55 14.62
C GLU A 103 -13.03 27.12 14.53
N GLU A 104 -12.65 26.11 15.31
CA GLU A 104 -11.30 25.53 15.28
C GLU A 104 -11.13 24.54 14.13
N GLY A 105 -12.22 23.94 13.66
CA GLY A 105 -12.22 22.94 12.60
C GLY A 105 -11.54 21.63 13.00
N SER A 106 -11.09 20.90 12.02
CA SER A 106 -10.38 19.63 12.22
C SER A 106 -8.87 19.86 12.40
N TRP A 107 -8.19 19.03 13.22
CA TRP A 107 -6.77 19.16 13.56
C TRP A 107 -5.94 18.05 12.89
N VAL A 108 -4.72 18.36 12.47
CA VAL A 108 -3.90 17.43 11.67
C VAL A 108 -2.46 17.24 12.18
N ALA A 109 -1.92 18.18 12.96
CA ALA A 109 -0.59 18.05 13.56
C ALA A 109 -0.53 18.73 14.93
N LEU A 110 0.41 18.27 15.78
CA LEU A 110 0.68 18.86 17.09
C LEU A 110 2.18 18.92 17.38
N ALA A 111 2.59 19.90 18.19
CA ALA A 111 3.93 19.98 18.75
C ALA A 111 3.92 20.74 20.07
N PHE A 112 4.75 20.33 21.03
CA PHE A 112 5.03 21.11 22.24
C PHE A 112 6.13 22.12 21.98
N ASP A 113 5.93 23.33 22.43
CA ASP A 113 6.99 24.35 22.46
C ASP A 113 7.90 24.15 23.68
N PRO A 114 9.06 24.87 23.76
CA PRO A 114 9.98 24.76 24.87
C PRO A 114 9.38 25.13 26.24
N GLU A 115 8.32 25.93 26.26
CA GLU A 115 7.58 26.34 27.46
C GLU A 115 6.49 25.35 27.89
N GLY A 116 6.31 24.28 27.12
CA GLY A 116 5.33 23.23 27.37
C GLY A 116 3.90 23.58 26.95
N ARG A 117 3.73 24.64 26.14
CA ARG A 117 2.46 24.94 25.48
C ARG A 117 2.29 24.07 24.25
N LEU A 118 1.04 23.74 23.88
CA LEU A 118 0.75 22.86 22.76
C LEU A 118 0.35 23.65 21.52
N THR A 119 1.07 23.51 20.44
CA THR A 119 0.69 24.03 19.11
C THR A 119 -0.06 22.98 18.33
N LEU A 120 -1.19 23.34 17.75
CA LEU A 120 -2.02 22.51 16.89
C LEU A 120 -2.14 23.12 15.49
N ALA A 121 -2.03 22.31 14.46
CA ALA A 121 -2.33 22.72 13.09
C ALA A 121 -3.77 22.36 12.73
N ARG A 122 -4.49 23.33 12.19
CA ARG A 122 -5.82 23.14 11.62
C ARG A 122 -5.73 22.57 10.21
N GLU A 123 -6.61 21.65 9.87
CA GLU A 123 -6.61 20.98 8.57
C GLU A 123 -6.70 21.96 7.38
N LYS A 124 -7.52 22.99 7.49
CA LYS A 124 -7.68 23.93 6.37
C LYS A 124 -6.63 25.04 6.41
N ARG A 125 -6.50 25.71 7.55
CA ARG A 125 -5.66 26.90 7.63
C ARG A 125 -5.36 27.30 9.07
N GLY A 126 -4.09 27.59 9.31
CA GLY A 126 -3.60 28.26 10.51
C GLY A 126 -3.22 27.35 11.66
N LEU A 127 -2.61 27.94 12.65
CA LEU A 127 -2.05 27.31 13.84
C LEU A 127 -2.74 27.88 15.10
N LEU A 128 -3.00 27.00 16.07
CA LEU A 128 -3.50 27.35 17.40
C LEU A 128 -2.40 27.05 18.43
N ARG A 129 -2.29 27.85 19.46
CA ARG A 129 -1.51 27.56 20.67
C ARG A 129 -2.43 27.37 21.86
N LEU A 130 -2.26 26.30 22.59
CA LEU A 130 -3.01 25.95 23.79
C LEU A 130 -2.11 26.08 25.00
N GLY A 131 -2.47 26.94 25.92
CA GLY A 131 -1.86 27.03 27.24
C GLY A 131 -2.38 25.92 28.14
N LEU A 132 -1.48 25.10 28.68
CA LEU A 132 -1.81 23.95 29.54
C LEU A 132 -1.47 24.26 31.00
N GLU A 133 -2.39 23.95 31.92
CA GLU A 133 -2.14 23.96 33.35
C GLU A 133 -2.65 22.68 33.98
N LYS A 134 -1.78 21.90 34.59
CA LYS A 134 -2.12 20.62 35.23
C LYS A 134 -2.87 19.66 34.30
N GLY A 135 -2.48 19.62 33.02
CA GLY A 135 -3.10 18.77 31.99
C GLY A 135 -4.42 19.30 31.43
N ALA A 136 -4.90 20.47 31.83
CA ALA A 136 -6.13 21.10 31.32
C ALA A 136 -5.78 22.31 30.45
N VAL A 137 -6.56 22.51 29.35
CA VAL A 137 -6.44 23.68 28.48
C VAL A 137 -7.01 24.91 29.19
N ARG A 138 -6.21 25.98 29.34
CA ARG A 138 -6.60 27.26 29.96
C ARG A 138 -6.80 28.39 28.94
N SER A 139 -5.97 28.41 27.90
CA SER A 139 -6.08 29.38 26.82
C SER A 139 -6.00 28.71 25.46
N VAL A 140 -6.59 29.34 24.45
CA VAL A 140 -6.48 28.97 23.04
C VAL A 140 -6.25 30.25 22.26
N GLU A 141 -5.17 30.33 21.55
CA GLU A 141 -4.75 31.51 20.79
C GLU A 141 -4.51 31.12 19.33
N VAL A 142 -4.82 32.00 18.39
CA VAL A 142 -4.45 31.85 16.99
C VAL A 142 -3.07 32.51 16.81
N ILE A 143 -2.05 31.71 16.54
CA ILE A 143 -0.66 32.19 16.37
C ILE A 143 -0.24 32.31 14.90
N ASN A 144 -1.03 31.80 14.00
CA ASN A 144 -0.91 31.99 12.55
C ASN A 144 -2.25 31.66 11.90
N ASP A 145 -2.63 32.43 10.87
CA ASP A 145 -3.86 32.22 10.11
C ASP A 145 -3.63 32.23 8.59
N THR A 146 -2.38 32.12 8.14
CA THR A 146 -2.00 32.20 6.72
C THR A 146 -1.59 30.87 6.12
N LEU A 147 -0.91 30.01 6.89
CA LEU A 147 -0.38 28.74 6.43
C LEU A 147 -1.51 27.70 6.20
N LEU A 148 -1.45 26.98 5.10
CA LEU A 148 -2.50 26.05 4.68
C LEU A 148 -2.11 24.60 4.96
N GLU A 149 -2.88 23.92 5.81
CA GLU A 149 -2.75 22.50 6.15
C GLU A 149 -1.31 22.11 6.51
N CYS A 150 -0.83 22.59 7.66
CA CYS A 150 0.49 22.19 8.18
C CYS A 150 0.42 20.75 8.72
N ARG A 151 0.96 19.80 7.98
CA ARG A 151 0.96 18.36 8.38
C ARG A 151 2.15 18.01 9.27
N GLY A 152 3.13 18.88 9.42
CA GLY A 152 4.29 18.69 10.27
C GLY A 152 4.66 19.98 11.00
N LEU A 153 4.93 19.85 12.30
CA LEU A 153 5.36 20.92 13.18
C LEU A 153 6.61 20.49 13.95
N LEU A 154 7.61 21.35 14.03
CA LEU A 154 8.84 21.08 14.77
C LEU A 154 9.36 22.36 15.44
N TYR A 155 9.46 22.37 16.75
CA TYR A 155 10.22 23.38 17.48
C TYR A 155 11.69 22.98 17.55
N ALA A 156 12.56 23.77 16.95
CA ALA A 156 14.00 23.61 16.97
C ALA A 156 14.70 24.93 16.59
N PHE A 157 15.94 25.14 17.03
CA PHE A 157 16.76 26.27 16.64
C PHE A 157 16.04 27.61 16.85
N ASP A 158 15.42 27.78 18.01
CA ASP A 158 14.66 28.97 18.38
C ASP A 158 13.62 29.38 17.32
N SER A 159 12.97 28.39 16.75
CA SER A 159 12.00 28.56 15.66
C SER A 159 10.94 27.47 15.69
N LEU A 160 9.79 27.76 15.11
CA LEU A 160 8.81 26.75 14.69
C LEU A 160 8.96 26.50 13.19
N TYR A 161 9.26 25.26 12.80
CA TYR A 161 9.18 24.82 11.43
C TYR A 161 7.81 24.22 11.15
N ALA A 162 7.14 24.67 10.09
CA ALA A 162 5.80 24.24 9.70
C ALA A 162 5.79 23.79 8.24
N ASN A 163 5.54 22.49 8.02
CA ASN A 163 5.46 21.93 6.67
C ASN A 163 4.02 22.06 6.14
N ALA A 164 3.78 23.15 5.43
CA ALA A 164 2.44 23.56 4.99
C ALA A 164 2.12 22.92 3.63
N ASN A 165 1.38 21.80 3.68
CA ASN A 165 1.07 20.97 2.52
C ASN A 165 0.40 21.74 1.38
N ASN A 166 -0.70 22.44 1.68
CA ASN A 166 -1.46 23.19 0.66
C ASN A 166 -0.82 24.53 0.28
N SER A 167 0.10 25.05 1.10
CA SER A 167 1.00 26.16 0.74
C SER A 167 2.18 25.70 -0.13
N LYS A 168 2.39 24.39 -0.27
CA LYS A 168 3.47 23.72 -1.02
C LYS A 168 4.88 24.11 -0.57
N ALA A 169 5.06 24.41 0.70
CA ALA A 169 6.37 24.81 1.22
C ALA A 169 6.52 24.51 2.71
N LEU A 170 7.78 24.37 3.13
CA LEU A 170 8.21 24.40 4.49
C LEU A 170 8.49 25.86 4.88
N PHE A 171 7.93 26.28 5.99
CA PHE A 171 8.13 27.60 6.58
C PHE A 171 8.86 27.50 7.91
N ARG A 172 9.66 28.52 8.20
CA ARG A 172 10.24 28.79 9.52
C ARG A 172 9.59 30.05 10.09
N LEU A 173 9.08 29.94 11.32
CA LEU A 173 8.47 31.03 12.06
C LEU A 173 9.35 31.36 13.27
N ARG A 174 9.61 32.62 13.51
CA ARG A 174 10.37 33.12 14.65
C ARG A 174 9.58 34.17 15.41
N ASP A 175 9.60 34.02 16.72
CA ASP A 175 9.17 35.00 17.72
C ASP A 175 10.47 35.66 18.24
N ARG A 176 10.73 36.90 17.78
CA ARG A 176 12.01 37.55 18.02
C ARG A 176 12.08 38.32 19.34
N ASP A 177 10.93 38.81 19.78
CA ASP A 177 10.81 39.58 21.01
C ASP A 177 10.26 38.77 22.18
N HIS A 178 9.96 37.48 21.93
CA HIS A 178 9.45 36.51 22.90
C HIS A 178 8.08 36.88 23.50
N ASP A 179 7.24 37.60 22.74
CA ASP A 179 5.89 37.94 23.18
C ASP A 179 4.87 36.82 22.92
N GLY A 180 5.29 35.78 22.21
CA GLY A 180 4.49 34.61 21.86
C GLY A 180 3.85 34.70 20.48
N GLN A 181 4.06 35.76 19.70
CA GLN A 181 3.63 35.87 18.30
C GLN A 181 4.82 35.63 17.37
N PHE A 182 4.55 35.32 16.11
CA PHE A 182 5.61 35.10 15.11
C PHE A 182 5.67 36.27 14.13
N GLU A 183 6.61 37.20 14.33
CA GLU A 183 6.82 38.37 13.44
C GLU A 183 7.51 37.95 12.14
N GLU A 184 8.30 36.90 12.19
CA GLU A 184 9.04 36.41 11.02
C GLU A 184 8.49 35.08 10.54
N VAL A 185 7.94 35.05 9.33
CA VAL A 185 7.47 33.84 8.64
C VAL A 185 8.21 33.76 7.31
N VAL A 186 9.18 32.83 7.21
CA VAL A 186 10.05 32.68 6.04
C VAL A 186 9.82 31.33 5.37
N GLU A 187 9.64 31.36 4.05
CA GLU A 187 9.64 30.16 3.23
C GLU A 187 11.07 29.61 3.09
N ILE A 188 11.31 28.40 3.59
CA ILE A 188 12.64 27.76 3.58
C ILE A 188 12.81 26.84 2.39
N LEU A 189 11.79 26.05 2.06
CA LEU A 189 11.87 25.06 1.00
C LEU A 189 10.52 24.92 0.29
N ARG A 190 10.49 25.30 -0.97
CA ARG A 190 9.33 25.07 -1.86
C ARG A 190 9.50 23.79 -2.67
N THR A 191 8.41 23.04 -2.81
CA THR A 191 8.37 21.84 -3.65
C THR A 191 7.13 21.85 -4.53
N GLU A 192 7.23 21.25 -5.70
CA GLU A 192 6.15 21.12 -6.65
C GLU A 192 5.36 19.82 -6.45
N GLY A 193 4.32 19.59 -7.26
CA GLY A 193 3.49 18.38 -7.24
C GLY A 193 2.17 18.55 -6.53
N GLY A 194 1.51 17.43 -6.26
CA GLY A 194 0.18 17.38 -5.65
C GLY A 194 0.18 17.59 -4.13
N VAL A 195 -1.01 17.55 -3.55
CA VAL A 195 -1.24 17.75 -2.11
C VAL A 195 -1.92 16.54 -1.44
N GLY A 196 -2.32 15.52 -2.19
CA GLY A 196 -2.93 14.31 -1.65
C GLY A 196 -1.96 13.56 -0.72
N HIS A 197 -1.03 12.80 -1.27
CA HIS A 197 0.16 12.32 -0.57
C HIS A 197 1.23 13.40 -0.65
N GLY A 198 1.12 14.36 0.23
CA GLY A 198 1.80 15.63 0.11
C GLY A 198 3.01 15.78 1.01
N ARG A 199 3.16 17.01 1.52
CA ARG A 199 4.23 17.42 2.43
C ARG A 199 3.80 17.06 3.83
N ASN A 200 4.48 16.10 4.39
CA ASN A 200 4.11 15.46 5.64
C ASN A 200 4.97 15.96 6.81
N HIS A 201 5.21 15.15 7.81
CA HIS A 201 5.85 15.54 9.05
C HIS A 201 7.36 15.81 8.89
N LEU A 202 7.97 16.39 9.92
CA LEU A 202 9.40 16.63 10.00
C LEU A 202 9.91 16.40 11.43
N LYS A 203 11.15 15.93 11.55
CA LYS A 203 11.80 15.65 12.84
C LYS A 203 13.24 16.16 12.83
N LEU A 204 13.71 16.56 14.00
CA LEU A 204 15.13 16.83 14.22
C LEU A 204 15.87 15.49 14.42
N GLY A 205 16.89 15.28 13.61
CA GLY A 205 17.77 14.12 13.73
C GLY A 205 18.81 14.28 14.83
N PRO A 206 19.42 13.18 15.28
CA PRO A 206 20.49 13.19 16.28
C PRO A 206 21.78 13.88 15.77
N ASP A 207 21.89 14.08 14.47
CA ASP A 207 22.96 14.81 13.79
C ASP A 207 22.71 16.32 13.70
N GLY A 208 21.60 16.82 14.25
CA GLY A 208 21.22 18.23 14.21
C GLY A 208 20.65 18.70 12.87
N LEU A 209 20.34 17.79 11.95
CA LEU A 209 19.68 18.07 10.68
C LEU A 209 18.17 17.82 10.78
N ILE A 210 17.40 18.46 9.92
CA ILE A 210 15.96 18.29 9.84
C ILE A 210 15.64 17.23 8.77
N TYR A 211 14.89 16.21 9.15
CA TYR A 211 14.39 15.16 8.26
C TYR A 211 12.93 15.44 7.93
N ILE A 212 12.60 15.44 6.63
CA ILE A 212 11.29 15.85 6.12
C ILE A 212 10.72 14.70 5.32
N ALA A 213 9.56 14.18 5.73
CA ALA A 213 8.83 13.15 5.01
C ALA A 213 7.92 13.76 3.94
N HIS A 214 7.99 13.22 2.74
CA HIS A 214 7.13 13.58 1.62
C HIS A 214 6.48 12.33 1.02
N GLY A 215 5.19 12.41 0.72
CA GLY A 215 4.47 11.38 -0.03
C GLY A 215 4.75 11.45 -1.53
N ASN A 216 4.29 10.43 -2.27
CA ASN A 216 4.60 10.24 -3.69
C ASN A 216 4.01 11.31 -4.64
N ASN A 217 3.15 12.21 -4.16
CA ASN A 217 2.67 13.33 -4.98
C ASN A 217 3.59 14.57 -4.94
N VAL A 218 4.66 14.54 -4.16
CA VAL A 218 5.61 15.66 -4.05
C VAL A 218 6.80 15.41 -4.97
N ARG A 219 7.15 16.42 -5.79
CA ARG A 219 8.36 16.37 -6.62
C ARG A 219 9.59 16.76 -5.81
N LEU A 220 10.73 16.21 -6.19
CA LEU A 220 12.00 16.64 -5.60
C LEU A 220 12.23 18.14 -5.79
N PRO A 221 12.88 18.80 -4.82
CA PRO A 221 13.31 20.18 -4.99
C PRO A 221 14.24 20.34 -6.19
N HIS A 222 14.19 21.48 -6.88
CA HIS A 222 15.06 21.77 -8.01
C HIS A 222 16.55 21.72 -7.68
N ARG A 223 16.92 21.95 -6.42
CA ARG A 223 18.31 21.91 -5.95
C ARG A 223 18.45 20.86 -4.87
N LEU A 224 19.04 19.75 -5.22
CA LEU A 224 19.54 18.76 -4.30
C LEU A 224 21.05 18.86 -4.20
N SER A 225 21.56 18.69 -2.99
CA SER A 225 23.00 18.61 -2.76
C SER A 225 23.60 17.41 -3.48
N SER A 226 24.80 17.61 -4.05
CA SER A 226 25.62 16.51 -4.57
C SER A 226 26.07 15.53 -3.49
N LEU A 227 25.85 15.87 -2.23
CA LEU A 227 26.09 15.01 -1.07
C LEU A 227 24.91 14.08 -0.75
N SER A 228 23.84 14.11 -1.54
CA SER A 228 22.71 13.19 -1.38
C SER A 228 23.19 11.75 -1.42
N PRO A 229 22.86 10.91 -0.42
CA PRO A 229 23.27 9.49 -0.43
C PRO A 229 22.59 8.68 -1.52
N LEU A 230 21.36 8.99 -1.89
CA LEU A 230 20.68 8.36 -3.02
C LEU A 230 20.91 9.16 -4.29
N LEU A 231 21.62 8.54 -5.23
CA LEU A 231 21.92 9.10 -6.55
C LEU A 231 21.09 8.43 -7.64
N HIS A 232 20.68 9.22 -8.62
CA HIS A 232 20.06 8.73 -9.86
C HIS A 232 18.90 7.73 -9.62
N PRO A 233 17.90 8.07 -8.81
CA PRO A 233 16.70 7.25 -8.70
C PRO A 233 16.04 7.12 -10.09
N ALA A 234 15.60 5.91 -10.44
CA ALA A 234 14.98 5.61 -11.71
C ALA A 234 13.81 4.63 -11.53
N GLU A 235 12.97 4.48 -12.56
CA GLU A 235 11.85 3.53 -12.52
C GLU A 235 12.35 2.09 -12.37
N ASP A 236 13.47 1.76 -13.03
CA ASP A 236 14.14 0.46 -12.96
C ASP A 236 13.21 -0.73 -13.23
N GLN A 237 12.29 -0.55 -14.17
CA GLN A 237 11.32 -1.54 -14.60
C GLN A 237 11.65 -2.01 -16.01
N LEU A 238 11.73 -3.33 -16.20
CA LEU A 238 12.08 -3.94 -17.47
C LEU A 238 10.90 -3.92 -18.47
N THR A 239 9.71 -4.20 -17.96
CA THR A 239 8.48 -4.15 -18.75
C THR A 239 7.66 -2.90 -18.40
N PRO A 240 6.83 -2.40 -19.32
CA PRO A 240 5.99 -1.23 -19.05
C PRO A 240 5.06 -1.48 -17.87
N CYS A 241 5.06 -0.56 -16.90
CA CYS A 241 4.11 -0.57 -15.81
C CYS A 241 2.80 0.05 -16.27
N PRO A 242 1.69 -0.69 -16.31
CA PRO A 242 0.39 -0.08 -16.39
C PRO A 242 0.21 0.84 -15.19
N TRP A 243 -0.18 2.03 -15.49
CA TRP A 243 -0.44 3.04 -14.50
C TRP A 243 -1.67 2.68 -13.66
N ASP A 244 -1.75 3.23 -12.47
CA ASP A 244 -2.90 3.08 -11.59
C ASP A 244 -4.17 3.57 -12.30
N SER A 245 -5.12 2.68 -12.52
CA SER A 245 -6.38 3.00 -13.18
C SER A 245 -7.28 3.91 -12.35
N SER A 246 -7.03 4.07 -11.06
CA SER A 246 -7.71 5.04 -10.19
C SER A 246 -7.19 6.46 -10.37
N LEU A 247 -6.08 6.66 -11.10
CA LEU A 247 -5.36 7.93 -11.25
C LEU A 247 -4.87 8.55 -9.94
N PHE A 248 -4.94 7.83 -8.85
CA PHE A 248 -4.54 8.33 -7.55
C PHE A 248 -3.04 8.66 -7.49
N ASP A 249 -2.22 7.86 -8.18
CA ASP A 249 -0.78 8.04 -8.32
C ASP A 249 -0.39 8.62 -9.69
N GLY A 250 -1.32 9.24 -10.40
CA GLY A 250 -1.33 9.44 -11.85
C GLY A 250 -0.15 10.14 -12.50
N ASP A 251 0.51 11.12 -11.90
CA ASP A 251 1.60 11.85 -12.53
C ASP A 251 2.87 11.94 -11.67
N VAL A 252 2.97 11.09 -10.66
CA VAL A 252 4.16 11.03 -9.83
C VAL A 252 5.18 10.07 -10.40
N LEU A 253 6.34 10.62 -10.70
CA LEU A 253 7.51 9.90 -11.16
C LEU A 253 8.44 9.58 -9.98
N VAL A 254 9.43 8.74 -10.24
CA VAL A 254 10.56 8.51 -9.34
C VAL A 254 11.12 9.84 -8.80
N PRO A 255 11.44 9.91 -7.52
CA PRO A 255 11.65 8.79 -6.59
C PRO A 255 10.41 8.37 -5.79
N ALA A 256 9.21 8.80 -6.15
CA ALA A 256 7.99 8.57 -5.39
C ALA A 256 8.04 9.26 -4.00
N GLY A 257 7.47 8.68 -2.94
CA GLY A 257 7.62 9.20 -1.59
C GLY A 257 9.10 9.17 -1.17
N HIS A 258 9.53 10.21 -0.46
CA HIS A 258 10.93 10.38 -0.13
C HIS A 258 11.14 11.12 1.20
N ILE A 259 12.31 10.93 1.77
CA ILE A 259 12.76 11.64 2.96
C ILE A 259 13.93 12.52 2.56
N LEU A 260 13.79 13.82 2.81
CA LEU A 260 14.86 14.80 2.67
C LEU A 260 15.57 15.00 4.01
N GLN A 261 16.87 15.28 3.95
CA GLN A 261 17.70 15.73 5.07
C GLN A 261 18.15 17.16 4.76
N MET A 262 18.00 18.08 5.70
CA MET A 262 18.19 19.51 5.46
C MET A 262 18.89 20.19 6.65
N ASP A 263 19.79 21.16 6.38
CA ASP A 263 20.30 22.07 7.42
C ASP A 263 19.18 23.03 7.88
N PRO A 264 19.29 23.62 9.09
CA PRO A 264 18.23 24.47 9.65
C PRO A 264 17.83 25.67 8.79
N GLU A 265 18.74 26.12 7.93
CA GLU A 265 18.53 27.29 7.04
C GLU A 265 18.04 26.91 5.64
N GLY A 266 17.91 25.63 5.32
CA GLY A 266 17.49 25.16 4.01
C GLY A 266 18.51 25.37 2.89
N ARG A 267 19.77 25.64 3.22
CA ARG A 267 20.84 25.89 2.24
C ARG A 267 21.34 24.61 1.59
N GLU A 268 21.35 23.53 2.35
CA GLU A 268 21.74 22.20 1.89
C GLU A 268 20.59 21.22 2.09
N VAL A 269 20.05 20.71 0.98
CA VAL A 269 18.98 19.73 0.98
C VAL A 269 19.48 18.48 0.28
N ARG A 270 19.37 17.32 0.95
CA ARG A 270 19.82 16.02 0.47
C ARG A 270 18.66 15.07 0.33
N LEU A 271 18.66 14.24 -0.70
CA LEU A 271 17.77 13.09 -0.82
C LEU A 271 18.34 11.96 0.04
N PHE A 272 17.74 11.72 1.19
CA PHE A 272 18.24 10.75 2.17
C PHE A 272 17.79 9.32 1.83
N ALA A 273 16.50 9.11 1.58
CA ALA A 273 15.90 7.84 1.19
C ALA A 273 14.66 8.07 0.33
N ALA A 274 14.24 7.04 -0.43
CA ALA A 274 13.11 7.15 -1.34
C ALA A 274 12.39 5.79 -1.53
N GLY A 275 11.48 5.73 -2.52
CA GLY A 275 10.73 4.52 -2.81
C GLY A 275 9.63 4.22 -1.79
N PHE A 276 9.11 5.25 -1.14
CA PHE A 276 7.91 5.18 -0.30
C PHE A 276 6.66 5.54 -1.10
N ARG A 277 5.49 5.14 -0.60
CA ARG A 277 4.23 5.69 -1.11
C ARG A 277 3.83 6.95 -0.34
N ASN A 278 3.57 6.81 0.95
CA ASN A 278 3.15 7.96 1.77
C ASN A 278 3.64 7.82 3.21
N PRO A 279 4.95 8.01 3.48
CA PRO A 279 5.48 8.08 4.82
C PRO A 279 5.01 9.39 5.44
N LEU A 280 4.06 9.34 6.39
CA LEU A 280 3.56 10.57 6.99
C LEU A 280 4.51 11.16 8.00
N ASP A 281 5.22 10.33 8.76
CA ASP A 281 6.12 10.77 9.82
C ASP A 281 7.35 9.87 9.93
N VAL A 282 8.38 10.33 10.62
CA VAL A 282 9.59 9.59 10.96
C VAL A 282 9.90 9.73 12.44
N ALA A 283 10.54 8.72 13.03
CA ALA A 283 10.98 8.78 14.43
C ALA A 283 12.36 8.15 14.61
N PHE A 284 13.13 8.65 15.57
CA PHE A 284 14.44 8.11 15.92
C PHE A 284 14.37 7.36 17.24
N ASN A 285 14.97 6.17 17.31
CA ASN A 285 15.12 5.44 18.56
C ASN A 285 16.32 5.97 19.39
N GLY A 286 16.54 5.41 20.56
CA GLY A 286 17.63 5.80 21.45
C GLY A 286 19.04 5.58 20.86
N ASP A 287 19.19 4.71 19.86
CA ASP A 287 20.43 4.47 19.12
C ASP A 287 20.63 5.48 17.95
N GLY A 288 19.65 6.37 17.70
CA GLY A 288 19.64 7.31 16.57
C GLY A 288 19.26 6.69 15.23
N GLU A 289 18.62 5.52 15.23
CA GLU A 289 18.12 4.85 14.02
C GLU A 289 16.72 5.34 13.67
N MET A 290 16.48 5.60 12.38
CA MET A 290 15.23 6.18 11.89
C MET A 290 14.22 5.10 11.48
N PHE A 291 12.96 5.31 11.84
CA PHE A 291 11.84 4.46 11.45
C PHE A 291 10.71 5.30 10.89
N THR A 292 9.93 4.70 9.98
CA THR A 292 8.69 5.26 9.46
C THR A 292 7.62 4.19 9.32
N PHE A 293 6.36 4.61 9.23
CA PHE A 293 5.22 3.77 8.90
C PHE A 293 4.68 4.20 7.54
N ASP A 294 4.97 3.40 6.49
CA ASP A 294 4.60 3.71 5.11
C ASP A 294 3.29 3.04 4.72
N ALA A 295 2.45 3.81 4.02
CA ALA A 295 1.21 3.33 3.45
C ALA A 295 1.44 2.65 2.10
N ASP A 296 0.66 1.62 1.77
CA ASP A 296 0.55 1.10 0.40
C ASP A 296 -0.93 0.91 0.00
N MET A 297 -1.17 0.40 -1.20
CA MET A 297 -2.49 0.33 -1.82
C MET A 297 -3.25 -0.92 -1.38
N GLU A 298 -4.14 -0.80 -0.43
CA GLU A 298 -5.05 -1.87 0.00
C GLU A 298 -5.93 -2.41 -1.14
N TRP A 299 -6.10 -1.64 -2.21
CA TRP A 299 -6.89 -2.03 -3.38
C TRP A 299 -6.18 -3.00 -4.31
N ASP A 300 -4.86 -3.20 -4.13
CA ASP A 300 -4.04 -4.15 -4.90
C ASP A 300 -3.98 -5.55 -4.26
N VAL A 301 -4.62 -5.75 -3.11
CA VAL A 301 -4.64 -7.07 -2.44
C VAL A 301 -5.04 -8.17 -3.42
N GLY A 302 -4.20 -9.19 -3.53
CA GLY A 302 -4.32 -10.29 -4.50
C GLY A 302 -3.49 -10.10 -5.77
N ALA A 303 -2.93 -8.90 -6.00
CA ALA A 303 -2.00 -8.65 -7.09
C ALA A 303 -0.55 -9.02 -6.69
N PRO A 304 0.29 -9.44 -7.63
CA PRO A 304 1.68 -9.82 -7.34
C PRO A 304 2.56 -8.65 -6.85
N TRP A 305 2.21 -7.43 -7.18
CA TRP A 305 2.89 -6.21 -6.73
C TRP A 305 2.32 -5.62 -5.43
N TYR A 306 1.32 -6.27 -4.80
CA TYR A 306 0.76 -5.79 -3.55
C TYR A 306 1.82 -5.79 -2.43
N MET A 307 1.95 -4.66 -1.75
CA MET A 307 2.72 -4.52 -0.53
C MET A 307 1.78 -4.15 0.64
N PRO A 308 1.94 -4.76 1.82
CA PRO A 308 1.22 -4.33 3.02
C PRO A 308 1.71 -2.96 3.49
N ASN A 309 0.91 -2.26 4.30
CA ASN A 309 1.44 -1.14 5.07
C ASN A 309 2.51 -1.65 6.04
N ARG A 310 3.65 -0.96 6.14
CA ARG A 310 4.86 -1.51 6.77
C ARG A 310 5.61 -0.48 7.61
N VAL A 311 6.18 -0.97 8.70
CA VAL A 311 7.21 -0.24 9.45
C VAL A 311 8.56 -0.52 8.78
N LEU A 312 9.29 0.54 8.47
CA LEU A 312 10.57 0.50 7.78
C LEU A 312 11.66 1.09 8.65
N HIS A 313 12.81 0.42 8.72
CA HIS A 313 14.06 0.98 9.25
C HIS A 313 14.74 1.74 8.10
N VAL A 314 14.78 3.05 8.20
CA VAL A 314 15.20 3.92 7.10
C VAL A 314 16.68 4.20 7.18
N LEU A 315 17.42 3.71 6.19
CA LEU A 315 18.86 3.92 6.07
C LEU A 315 19.22 4.95 5.02
N SER A 316 20.38 5.51 5.16
CA SER A 316 20.99 6.42 4.20
C SER A 316 21.11 5.76 2.82
N GLY A 317 20.58 6.41 1.78
CA GLY A 317 20.61 5.92 0.40
C GLY A 317 19.63 4.79 0.07
N ALA A 318 18.70 4.48 0.97
CA ALA A 318 17.70 3.42 0.75
C ALA A 318 16.66 3.81 -0.29
N ASP A 319 16.24 2.80 -1.07
CA ASP A 319 15.06 2.83 -1.93
C ASP A 319 14.16 1.65 -1.53
N PHE A 320 12.92 1.94 -1.10
CA PHE A 320 11.98 0.93 -0.62
C PHE A 320 11.06 0.39 -1.71
N GLY A 321 11.35 0.74 -2.96
CA GLY A 321 10.80 0.09 -4.14
C GLY A 321 9.39 0.49 -4.52
N PHE A 322 8.75 1.48 -3.87
CA PHE A 322 7.47 1.96 -4.38
C PHE A 322 7.66 2.61 -5.75
N ARG A 323 6.87 2.17 -6.69
CA ARG A 323 6.68 2.76 -8.01
C ARG A 323 5.18 2.83 -8.27
N ARG A 324 4.76 3.72 -9.16
CA ARG A 324 3.33 3.83 -9.50
C ARG A 324 2.80 2.56 -10.18
N GLY A 325 1.52 2.34 -10.06
CA GLY A 325 0.85 1.23 -10.70
C GLY A 325 1.41 -0.12 -10.29
N THR A 326 1.82 -0.93 -11.26
CA THR A 326 2.29 -2.29 -11.06
C THR A 326 3.79 -2.42 -10.82
N GLY A 327 4.52 -1.31 -10.76
CA GLY A 327 5.99 -1.27 -10.78
C GLY A 327 6.68 -1.38 -9.43
N ARG A 328 6.01 -1.86 -8.39
CA ARG A 328 6.61 -1.99 -7.04
C ARG A 328 7.66 -3.09 -7.00
N PHE A 329 8.80 -2.78 -6.39
CA PHE A 329 9.87 -3.77 -6.22
C PHE A 329 9.52 -4.78 -5.14
N PRO A 330 9.66 -6.08 -5.40
CA PRO A 330 9.53 -7.08 -4.36
C PRO A 330 10.66 -6.94 -3.32
N GLU A 331 10.38 -7.33 -2.07
CA GLU A 331 11.35 -7.19 -0.96
C GLU A 331 12.64 -8.01 -1.14
N TYR A 332 12.65 -8.97 -2.08
CA TYR A 332 13.85 -9.76 -2.37
C TYR A 332 14.82 -9.08 -3.36
N TYR A 333 14.48 -7.92 -3.93
CA TYR A 333 15.43 -7.21 -4.79
C TYR A 333 16.66 -6.75 -4.01
N ALA A 334 17.83 -6.96 -4.61
CA ALA A 334 19.12 -6.68 -3.96
C ALA A 334 19.41 -5.18 -3.78
N ASP A 335 18.67 -4.31 -4.43
CA ASP A 335 18.78 -2.84 -4.36
C ASP A 335 17.70 -2.19 -3.50
N THR A 336 16.79 -2.96 -2.89
CA THR A 336 15.85 -2.51 -1.86
C THR A 336 16.17 -3.11 -0.49
N LEU A 337 15.47 -2.66 0.54
CA LEU A 337 15.60 -3.18 1.90
C LEU A 337 14.26 -3.77 2.38
N PRO A 338 14.29 -4.88 3.13
CA PRO A 338 13.06 -5.48 3.65
C PRO A 338 12.43 -4.64 4.75
N SER A 339 11.12 -4.84 4.95
CA SER A 339 10.37 -4.24 6.06
C SER A 339 10.83 -4.75 7.42
N THR A 340 10.75 -3.88 8.43
CA THR A 340 10.94 -4.27 9.85
C THR A 340 9.71 -5.00 10.39
N LEU A 341 8.51 -4.58 9.96
CA LEU A 341 7.23 -5.19 10.31
C LEU A 341 6.20 -4.93 9.21
N ASN A 342 5.55 -5.97 8.74
CA ASN A 342 4.38 -5.88 7.90
C ASN A 342 3.12 -5.79 8.77
N VAL A 343 2.45 -4.64 8.73
CA VAL A 343 1.25 -4.36 9.55
C VAL A 343 -0.03 -4.87 8.85
N GLY A 344 0.01 -4.96 7.53
CA GLY A 344 -1.16 -5.31 6.72
C GLY A 344 -2.01 -4.10 6.35
N LEU A 345 -3.33 -4.20 6.50
CA LEU A 345 -4.25 -3.09 6.22
C LEU A 345 -4.17 -2.04 7.34
N ALA A 346 -3.90 -0.80 6.97
CA ALA A 346 -3.80 0.33 7.88
C ALA A 346 -3.92 1.66 7.10
N SER A 347 -4.04 2.76 7.83
CA SER A 347 -3.96 4.12 7.30
C SER A 347 -2.94 4.90 8.13
N PRO A 348 -1.65 4.80 7.80
CA PRO A 348 -0.56 5.41 8.54
C PRO A 348 -0.73 6.91 8.74
N THR A 349 -0.41 7.38 9.95
CA THR A 349 -0.25 8.80 10.29
C THR A 349 1.03 8.99 11.11
N ALA A 350 0.96 9.42 12.37
CA ALA A 350 2.16 9.70 13.16
C ALA A 350 2.93 8.44 13.58
N VAL A 351 4.22 8.62 13.80
CA VAL A 351 5.09 7.65 14.46
C VAL A 351 5.96 8.34 15.51
N LEU A 352 6.12 7.71 16.69
CA LEU A 352 6.97 8.24 17.74
C LEU A 352 7.45 7.14 18.67
N PHE A 353 8.63 7.30 19.24
CA PHE A 353 9.07 6.46 20.34
C PHE A 353 8.51 6.93 21.68
N GLY A 354 8.31 6.02 22.61
CA GLY A 354 7.90 6.34 23.98
C GLY A 354 8.98 6.99 24.83
N THR A 355 10.13 7.30 24.25
CA THR A 355 11.25 7.97 24.90
C THR A 355 10.81 9.28 25.55
N GLY A 356 11.19 9.49 26.83
CA GLY A 356 10.75 10.65 27.61
C GLY A 356 9.44 10.44 28.36
N SER A 357 8.68 9.36 28.09
CA SER A 357 7.46 9.07 28.82
C SER A 357 7.72 8.48 30.23
N TYR A 358 6.70 8.58 31.07
CA TYR A 358 6.69 7.88 32.39
C TYR A 358 6.12 6.46 32.30
N PHE A 359 6.10 5.87 31.09
CA PHE A 359 5.63 4.53 30.85
C PHE A 359 6.61 3.46 31.36
N PRO A 360 6.16 2.19 31.53
CA PRO A 360 7.06 1.05 31.69
C PRO A 360 8.08 0.95 30.56
N SER A 361 9.24 0.32 30.82
CA SER A 361 10.37 0.28 29.88
C SER A 361 9.98 -0.30 28.51
N ASN A 362 9.19 -1.37 28.46
CA ASN A 362 8.73 -1.97 27.22
C ASN A 362 7.96 -0.99 26.32
N TYR A 363 7.26 -0.01 26.90
CA TYR A 363 6.55 1.04 26.15
C TYR A 363 7.40 2.29 25.93
N ARG A 364 8.38 2.58 26.81
CA ARG A 364 9.34 3.68 26.56
C ARG A 364 10.22 3.42 25.34
N ASP A 365 10.58 2.16 25.11
CA ASP A 365 11.43 1.73 24.02
C ASP A 365 10.62 1.32 22.78
N ALA A 366 9.28 1.28 22.88
CA ALA A 366 8.39 0.95 21.77
C ALA A 366 8.24 2.11 20.78
N LEU A 367 8.12 1.78 19.51
CA LEU A 367 7.65 2.68 18.48
C LEU A 367 6.12 2.64 18.45
N PHE A 368 5.46 3.74 18.77
CA PHE A 368 4.03 3.90 18.57
C PHE A 368 3.75 4.29 17.13
N ILE A 369 2.83 3.59 16.48
CA ILE A 369 2.37 3.90 15.13
C ILE A 369 0.87 4.14 15.15
N CYS A 370 0.44 5.24 14.56
CA CYS A 370 -0.96 5.67 14.53
C CYS A 370 -1.62 5.22 13.23
N ASP A 371 -2.81 4.62 13.36
CA ASP A 371 -3.63 4.11 12.26
C ASP A 371 -4.97 4.84 12.24
N TRP A 372 -5.08 5.78 11.34
CA TRP A 372 -6.18 6.74 11.25
C TRP A 372 -7.54 6.09 10.95
N ALA A 373 -7.60 5.22 9.94
CA ALA A 373 -8.87 4.66 9.48
C ALA A 373 -9.41 3.58 10.43
N TYR A 374 -8.50 2.77 11.00
CA TYR A 374 -8.88 1.68 11.88
C TYR A 374 -9.00 2.10 13.35
N GLY A 375 -8.75 3.37 13.67
CA GLY A 375 -8.98 3.95 14.99
C GLY A 375 -8.12 3.33 16.08
N ARG A 376 -6.80 3.22 15.85
CA ARG A 376 -5.88 2.57 16.79
C ARG A 376 -4.49 3.19 16.79
N ILE A 377 -3.81 3.04 17.91
CA ILE A 377 -2.38 3.20 18.07
C ILE A 377 -1.81 1.83 18.40
N LEU A 378 -0.80 1.38 17.68
CA LEU A 378 -0.09 0.13 17.94
C LEU A 378 1.24 0.43 18.63
N ALA A 379 1.62 -0.38 19.62
CA ALA A 379 2.98 -0.40 20.14
C ALA A 379 3.79 -1.45 19.38
N VAL A 380 4.87 -1.02 18.78
CA VAL A 380 5.80 -1.84 17.99
C VAL A 380 7.08 -2.04 18.79
N HIS A 381 7.34 -3.28 19.16
CA HIS A 381 8.49 -3.68 19.97
C HIS A 381 9.63 -4.11 19.05
N LEU A 382 10.68 -3.31 19.01
CA LEU A 382 11.87 -3.55 18.20
C LEU A 382 12.86 -4.46 18.95
N LYS A 383 13.38 -5.46 18.26
CA LYS A 383 14.48 -6.31 18.76
C LYS A 383 15.64 -6.27 17.78
N PRO A 384 16.88 -6.04 18.25
CA PRO A 384 18.05 -6.05 17.39
C PRO A 384 18.17 -7.35 16.58
N ASN A 385 18.47 -7.21 15.28
CA ASN A 385 18.67 -8.30 14.34
C ASN A 385 19.76 -7.93 13.32
N GLY A 386 20.94 -8.48 13.48
CA GLY A 386 22.10 -8.04 12.70
C GLY A 386 22.37 -6.54 12.90
N SER A 387 22.58 -5.82 11.81
CA SER A 387 22.77 -4.38 11.85
C SER A 387 21.45 -3.58 11.75
N SER A 388 20.32 -4.25 11.90
CA SER A 388 18.97 -3.68 11.88
C SER A 388 18.10 -4.26 13.02
N TYR A 389 16.80 -4.33 12.81
CA TYR A 389 15.82 -4.78 13.79
C TYR A 389 14.77 -5.67 13.14
N HIS A 390 14.18 -6.57 13.90
CA HIS A 390 12.88 -7.15 13.64
C HIS A 390 11.88 -6.65 14.69
N ALA A 391 10.58 -6.75 14.39
CA ALA A 391 9.58 -6.21 15.28
C ALA A 391 8.35 -7.11 15.42
N SER A 392 7.65 -6.92 16.54
CA SER A 392 6.29 -7.38 16.78
C SER A 392 5.44 -6.19 17.20
N SER A 393 4.12 -6.27 17.05
CA SER A 393 3.22 -5.21 17.47
C SER A 393 2.05 -5.74 18.28
N GLU A 394 1.51 -4.86 19.12
CA GLU A 394 0.29 -5.08 19.87
C GLU A 394 -0.62 -3.85 19.84
N PRO A 395 -1.95 -3.99 19.97
CA PRO A 395 -2.84 -2.86 20.18
C PRO A 395 -2.50 -2.12 21.49
N PHE A 396 -2.31 -0.80 21.40
CA PHE A 396 -2.02 0.04 22.56
C PHE A 396 -3.20 0.93 22.93
N VAL A 397 -3.75 1.68 21.98
CA VAL A 397 -5.00 2.41 22.14
C VAL A 397 -5.93 2.06 21.02
N SER A 398 -7.20 1.84 21.29
CA SER A 398 -8.21 1.69 20.23
C SER A 398 -9.54 2.28 20.63
N GLY A 399 -10.27 2.79 19.65
CA GLY A 399 -11.59 3.39 19.83
C GLY A 399 -12.38 3.47 18.53
N ARG A 400 -13.65 3.86 18.62
CA ARG A 400 -14.51 3.87 17.43
C ARG A 400 -15.54 5.00 17.52
N PRO A 401 -15.39 6.11 16.75
CA PRO A 401 -14.22 6.43 15.90
C PRO A 401 -13.01 6.88 16.72
N LEU A 402 -11.80 6.68 16.21
CA LEU A 402 -10.56 7.22 16.79
C LEU A 402 -9.53 7.50 15.69
N ASN A 403 -9.82 8.44 14.84
CA ASN A 403 -9.01 8.80 13.67
C ASN A 403 -7.80 9.67 14.08
N VAL A 404 -6.79 9.03 14.68
CA VAL A 404 -5.59 9.67 15.18
C VAL A 404 -4.78 10.27 14.03
N THR A 405 -4.53 11.58 14.10
CA THR A 405 -3.73 12.30 13.11
C THR A 405 -2.29 12.50 13.55
N ASP A 406 -2.06 12.79 14.83
CA ASP A 406 -0.71 13.05 15.34
C ASP A 406 -0.60 12.76 16.84
N ALA A 407 0.65 12.56 17.33
CA ALA A 407 0.94 12.26 18.72
C ALA A 407 2.34 12.74 19.15
N ALA A 408 2.49 13.10 20.43
CA ALA A 408 3.77 13.47 21.04
C ALA A 408 3.83 13.08 22.53
N ILE A 409 5.06 12.90 23.06
CA ILE A 409 5.26 12.82 24.50
C ILE A 409 5.30 14.24 25.04
N GLY A 410 4.40 14.53 25.97
CA GLY A 410 4.32 15.84 26.61
C GLY A 410 5.39 16.03 27.70
N PRO A 411 5.61 17.28 28.16
CA PRO A 411 6.57 17.58 29.23
C PRO A 411 6.20 16.92 30.56
N ASP A 412 4.97 16.47 30.70
CA ASP A 412 4.45 15.70 31.85
C ASP A 412 4.67 14.19 31.74
N GLY A 413 5.41 13.73 30.72
CA GLY A 413 5.72 12.33 30.48
C GLY A 413 4.53 11.48 30.04
N ALA A 414 3.38 12.08 29.72
CA ALA A 414 2.23 11.41 29.13
C ALA A 414 2.31 11.41 27.60
N LEU A 415 1.63 10.45 26.97
CA LEU A 415 1.39 10.49 25.53
C LEU A 415 0.17 11.38 25.26
N TRP A 416 0.38 12.43 24.48
CA TRP A 416 -0.68 13.29 23.97
C TRP A 416 -0.93 12.97 22.52
N PHE A 417 -2.19 12.84 22.12
CA PHE A 417 -2.55 12.61 20.73
C PHE A 417 -3.82 13.35 20.35
N ILE A 418 -3.94 13.64 19.06
CA ILE A 418 -5.11 14.29 18.50
C ILE A 418 -5.78 13.40 17.47
N THR A 419 -7.10 13.55 17.38
CA THR A 419 -7.91 13.00 16.29
C THR A 419 -8.34 14.12 15.36
N GLY A 420 -8.63 13.79 14.08
CA GLY A 420 -9.05 14.77 13.09
C GLY A 420 -8.84 14.31 11.66
N GLY A 421 -8.66 15.27 10.76
CA GLY A 421 -8.51 15.05 9.32
C GLY A 421 -9.83 14.78 8.61
N ARG A 422 -9.91 15.10 7.32
CA ARG A 422 -11.08 14.94 6.45
C ARG A 422 -12.36 15.59 7.01
N GLY A 423 -12.21 16.73 7.73
CA GLY A 423 -13.33 17.47 8.31
C GLY A 423 -14.01 16.79 9.49
N THR A 424 -13.42 15.76 10.06
CA THR A 424 -13.96 15.05 11.21
C THR A 424 -13.81 15.85 12.51
N GLN A 425 -14.68 15.56 13.49
CA GLN A 425 -14.59 16.14 14.83
C GLN A 425 -13.26 15.75 15.49
N SER A 426 -12.53 16.75 15.98
CA SER A 426 -11.24 16.55 16.62
C SER A 426 -11.34 16.49 18.14
N GLY A 427 -10.48 15.69 18.74
CA GLY A 427 -10.27 15.59 20.18
C GLY A 427 -8.78 15.64 20.52
N LEU A 428 -8.44 16.26 21.63
CA LEU A 428 -7.14 16.23 22.28
C LEU A 428 -7.22 15.24 23.45
N TYR A 429 -6.40 14.22 23.38
CA TYR A 429 -6.34 13.16 24.40
C TYR A 429 -4.99 13.17 25.11
N ARG A 430 -5.03 12.74 26.35
CA ARG A 430 -3.85 12.52 27.21
C ARG A 430 -3.90 11.11 27.76
N LEU A 431 -2.84 10.33 27.53
CA LEU A 431 -2.68 8.98 28.05
C LEU A 431 -1.55 8.95 29.08
N SER A 432 -1.86 8.62 30.32
CA SER A 432 -0.90 8.54 31.42
C SER A 432 -0.83 7.13 32.00
N TYR A 433 0.30 6.79 32.63
CA TYR A 433 0.47 5.56 33.37
C TYR A 433 0.45 5.83 34.88
N GLY A 434 -0.48 5.21 35.58
CA GLY A 434 -0.71 5.46 37.03
C GLY A 434 -0.42 4.26 37.95
N ALA A 435 -0.08 3.10 37.37
CA ALA A 435 0.26 1.93 38.17
C ALA A 435 1.74 1.92 38.59
N ALA A 436 2.09 1.08 39.58
CA ALA A 436 3.47 0.80 39.91
C ALA A 436 4.20 0.22 38.66
N ARG A 437 5.38 0.74 38.34
CA ARG A 437 6.15 0.18 37.22
C ARG A 437 6.53 -1.27 37.53
N PRO A 438 6.32 -2.20 36.57
CA PRO A 438 6.81 -3.56 36.73
C PRO A 438 8.34 -3.53 36.92
N SER A 439 8.86 -4.42 37.77
CA SER A 439 10.30 -4.65 37.85
C SER A 439 10.78 -5.21 36.53
N GLU A 440 11.86 -4.65 35.99
CA GLU A 440 12.47 -5.18 34.78
C GLU A 440 13.13 -6.53 35.10
N GLU A 441 12.81 -7.56 34.32
CA GLU A 441 13.55 -8.81 34.40
C GLU A 441 14.97 -8.60 33.87
N PRO A 442 16.01 -9.02 34.61
CA PRO A 442 17.37 -8.87 34.14
C PRO A 442 17.61 -9.73 32.89
N LYS A 443 18.15 -9.10 31.85
CA LYS A 443 18.52 -9.81 30.62
C LYS A 443 19.52 -10.93 30.91
N THR A 444 19.35 -12.06 30.28
CA THR A 444 20.27 -13.17 30.33
C THR A 444 21.61 -12.79 29.69
N ARG A 445 22.68 -13.53 30.05
CA ARG A 445 24.02 -13.35 29.44
C ARG A 445 23.97 -13.57 27.90
N ALA A 446 23.14 -14.48 27.43
CA ALA A 446 22.98 -14.75 25.99
C ALA A 446 22.30 -13.58 25.26
N GLU A 447 21.27 -12.98 25.84
CA GLU A 447 20.61 -11.79 25.29
C GLU A 447 21.55 -10.60 25.24
N LEU A 448 22.29 -10.34 26.32
CA LEU A 448 23.29 -9.26 26.34
C LEU A 448 24.41 -9.46 25.29
N ALA A 449 24.85 -10.71 25.09
CA ALA A 449 25.85 -11.03 24.07
C ALA A 449 25.30 -10.84 22.63
N ALA A 450 24.05 -11.22 22.39
CA ALA A 450 23.37 -11.01 21.11
C ALA A 450 23.16 -9.51 20.81
N GLU A 451 22.73 -8.73 21.80
CA GLU A 451 22.61 -7.28 21.68
C GLU A 451 23.96 -6.61 21.41
N GLY A 452 25.03 -7.04 22.10
CA GLY A 452 26.39 -6.55 21.88
C GLY A 452 26.85 -6.78 20.45
N LYS A 453 26.67 -8.02 19.93
CA LYS A 453 26.99 -8.34 18.53
C LYS A 453 26.20 -7.47 17.54
N SER A 454 24.92 -7.28 17.78
CA SER A 454 24.09 -6.41 16.92
C SER A 454 24.52 -4.95 17.00
N ALA A 455 24.94 -4.46 18.18
CA ALA A 455 25.48 -3.12 18.33
C ALA A 455 26.77 -2.91 17.54
N GLU A 456 27.68 -3.90 17.54
CA GLU A 456 28.89 -3.89 16.72
C GLU A 456 28.57 -3.84 15.21
N LEU A 457 27.61 -4.64 14.77
CA LEU A 457 27.17 -4.63 13.36
C LEU A 457 26.52 -3.30 12.98
N ARG A 458 25.69 -2.70 13.86
CA ARG A 458 25.14 -1.36 13.63
C ARG A 458 26.25 -0.29 13.57
N ALA A 459 27.26 -0.40 14.44
CA ALA A 459 28.40 0.50 14.41
C ALA A 459 29.19 0.39 13.09
N LEU A 460 29.42 -0.86 12.60
CA LEU A 460 30.03 -1.10 11.30
C LEU A 460 29.22 -0.49 10.16
N ARG A 461 27.90 -0.71 10.14
CA ARG A 461 27.02 -0.14 9.11
C ARG A 461 27.07 1.39 9.13
N ARG A 462 26.91 2.02 10.29
CA ARG A 462 27.03 3.49 10.45
C ARG A 462 28.39 4.02 10.02
N ARG A 463 29.45 3.27 10.28
CA ARG A 463 30.78 3.62 9.77
C ARG A 463 30.81 3.66 8.24
N LEU A 464 30.19 2.69 7.56
CA LEU A 464 30.10 2.68 6.10
C LEU A 464 29.23 3.82 5.58
N GLU A 465 28.14 4.16 6.28
CA GLU A 465 27.26 5.27 5.93
C GLU A 465 27.95 6.65 5.99
N THR A 466 29.02 6.81 6.77
CA THR A 466 29.83 8.06 6.74
C THR A 466 30.47 8.34 5.39
N PHE A 467 30.59 7.32 4.52
CA PHE A 467 31.11 7.45 3.15
C PHE A 467 30.05 7.79 2.11
N HIS A 468 28.76 7.83 2.48
CA HIS A 468 27.65 8.17 1.60
C HIS A 468 27.64 9.67 1.24
N ALA A 469 28.07 10.54 2.15
CA ALA A 469 28.38 11.92 1.84
C ALA A 469 29.88 12.01 1.54
N ARG A 470 30.26 12.37 0.31
CA ARG A 470 31.68 12.59 -0.04
C ARG A 470 32.32 13.62 0.89
N SER A 471 32.78 13.18 2.05
CA SER A 471 33.27 14.07 3.10
C SER A 471 34.73 14.50 2.93
N GLY A 472 35.45 13.93 1.97
CA GLY A 472 36.90 14.18 1.80
C GLY A 472 37.76 13.69 2.98
N LEU A 473 37.15 13.02 3.97
CA LEU A 473 37.84 12.55 5.18
C LEU A 473 38.89 11.45 4.88
N LEU A 474 38.68 10.67 3.83
CA LEU A 474 39.59 9.64 3.37
C LEU A 474 39.80 9.73 1.86
N ALA A 475 41.01 9.37 1.39
CA ALA A 475 41.25 9.19 -0.03
C ALA A 475 40.36 8.08 -0.60
N GLU A 476 39.84 8.26 -1.82
CA GLU A 476 38.92 7.34 -2.51
C GLU A 476 39.39 5.87 -2.47
N ALA A 477 40.67 5.63 -2.70
CA ALA A 477 41.25 4.29 -2.65
C ALA A 477 41.09 3.62 -1.28
N LYS A 478 41.20 4.39 -0.17
CA LYS A 478 41.04 3.86 1.18
C LYS A 478 39.56 3.57 1.49
N VAL A 479 38.62 4.39 0.97
CA VAL A 479 37.20 4.11 1.09
C VAL A 479 36.86 2.80 0.36
N ILE A 480 37.34 2.64 -0.88
CA ILE A 480 37.14 1.43 -1.66
C ILE A 480 37.75 0.20 -0.94
N GLU A 481 38.95 0.33 -0.38
CA GLU A 481 39.59 -0.74 0.40
C GLU A 481 38.74 -1.16 1.61
N GLU A 482 38.15 -0.20 2.35
CA GLU A 482 37.31 -0.46 3.52
C GLU A 482 35.97 -1.08 3.17
N VAL A 483 35.28 -0.61 2.11
CA VAL A 483 33.94 -1.07 1.75
C VAL A 483 33.95 -2.37 0.98
N TRP A 484 34.99 -2.68 0.20
CA TRP A 484 35.03 -3.81 -0.73
C TRP A 484 34.79 -5.16 -0.06
N PRO A 485 35.41 -5.52 1.09
CA PRO A 485 35.12 -6.75 1.79
C PRO A 485 33.67 -6.86 2.28
N ARG A 486 32.98 -5.72 2.46
CA ARG A 486 31.61 -5.65 3.00
C ARG A 486 30.53 -5.83 1.92
N LEU A 487 30.88 -5.75 0.65
CA LEU A 487 29.97 -6.04 -0.46
C LEU A 487 29.45 -7.47 -0.47
N GLY A 488 30.17 -8.43 0.11
CA GLY A 488 29.77 -9.83 0.28
C GLY A 488 29.34 -10.18 1.71
N HIS A 489 29.05 -9.21 2.55
CA HIS A 489 28.68 -9.46 3.95
C HIS A 489 27.31 -10.18 4.03
N GLU A 490 27.15 -11.11 4.98
CA GLU A 490 25.91 -11.87 5.19
C GLU A 490 24.69 -10.95 5.53
N ASP A 491 24.96 -9.86 6.26
CA ASP A 491 23.94 -8.88 6.66
C ASP A 491 23.60 -7.96 5.47
N PRO A 492 22.33 -7.93 5.00
CA PRO A 492 21.92 -7.15 3.83
C PRO A 492 22.01 -5.64 4.02
N TRP A 493 21.85 -5.14 5.25
CA TRP A 493 21.98 -3.72 5.55
C TRP A 493 23.43 -3.25 5.50
N ILE A 494 24.39 -4.11 5.90
CA ILE A 494 25.81 -3.83 5.74
C ILE A 494 26.18 -3.87 4.25
N ARG A 495 25.68 -4.85 3.47
CA ARG A 495 25.88 -4.88 2.01
C ARG A 495 25.33 -3.63 1.34
N HIS A 496 24.11 -3.19 1.75
CA HIS A 496 23.52 -1.96 1.25
C HIS A 496 24.41 -0.74 1.54
N ALA A 497 24.83 -0.55 2.80
CA ALA A 497 25.69 0.58 3.17
C ALA A 497 27.03 0.56 2.40
N ALA A 498 27.63 -0.61 2.23
CA ALA A 498 28.84 -0.77 1.44
C ALA A 498 28.62 -0.45 -0.05
N ARG A 499 27.50 -0.90 -0.62
CA ARG A 499 27.14 -0.61 -2.01
C ARG A 499 26.95 0.88 -2.25
N VAL A 500 26.16 1.55 -1.41
CA VAL A 500 25.94 3.00 -1.52
C VAL A 500 27.24 3.77 -1.35
N ALA A 501 28.10 3.36 -0.41
CA ALA A 501 29.43 3.95 -0.24
C ALA A 501 30.31 3.78 -1.49
N LEU A 502 30.25 2.63 -2.17
CA LEU A 502 30.95 2.37 -3.44
C LEU A 502 30.37 3.22 -4.58
N GLU A 503 29.05 3.31 -4.70
CA GLU A 503 28.36 4.13 -5.69
C GLU A 503 28.72 5.62 -5.59
N ARG A 504 29.14 6.07 -4.41
CA ARG A 504 29.62 7.45 -4.17
C ARG A 504 31.07 7.69 -4.64
N GLN A 505 31.83 6.63 -4.97
CA GLN A 505 33.18 6.78 -5.45
C GLN A 505 33.22 6.89 -6.98
N PRO A 506 34.22 7.54 -7.58
CA PRO A 506 34.37 7.59 -9.03
C PRO A 506 34.42 6.18 -9.64
N ILE A 507 33.59 5.89 -10.62
CA ILE A 507 33.50 4.56 -11.25
C ILE A 507 34.84 4.09 -11.77
N SER A 508 35.66 5.00 -12.34
CA SER A 508 37.00 4.68 -12.84
C SER A 508 37.92 4.06 -11.80
N ALA A 509 37.68 4.32 -10.50
CA ALA A 509 38.51 3.81 -9.43
C ALA A 509 38.19 2.35 -9.03
N TRP A 510 37.02 1.83 -9.41
CA TRP A 510 36.57 0.51 -8.97
C TRP A 510 35.97 -0.38 -10.08
N ARG A 511 35.66 0.16 -11.28
CA ARG A 511 35.11 -0.58 -12.43
C ARG A 511 35.88 -1.87 -12.72
N GLY A 512 37.20 -1.77 -12.93
CA GLY A 512 38.05 -2.94 -13.22
C GLY A 512 38.00 -3.99 -12.12
N LYS A 513 38.06 -3.54 -10.87
CA LYS A 513 37.97 -4.40 -9.70
C LYS A 513 36.61 -5.13 -9.62
N ALA A 514 35.52 -4.47 -9.99
CA ALA A 514 34.18 -5.08 -10.03
C ALA A 514 34.11 -6.19 -11.09
N LEU A 515 34.59 -5.92 -12.29
CA LEU A 515 34.59 -6.90 -13.37
C LEU A 515 35.55 -8.10 -13.11
N ASP A 516 36.62 -7.90 -12.33
CA ASP A 516 37.58 -8.94 -12.00
C ASP A 516 37.28 -9.68 -10.69
N GLU A 517 36.28 -9.28 -9.92
CA GLU A 517 35.89 -9.94 -8.67
C GLU A 517 35.46 -11.41 -8.93
N ARG A 518 35.91 -12.32 -8.07
CA ARG A 518 35.67 -13.76 -8.16
C ARG A 518 34.81 -14.32 -7.03
N GLY A 519 34.67 -13.58 -5.93
CA GLY A 519 33.77 -13.95 -4.84
C GLY A 519 32.31 -13.64 -5.23
N GLU A 520 31.48 -14.65 -5.41
CA GLU A 520 30.14 -14.56 -6.00
C GLU A 520 29.28 -13.46 -5.33
N ALA A 521 29.11 -13.48 -4.01
CA ALA A 521 28.32 -12.47 -3.30
C ALA A 521 28.88 -11.03 -3.45
N ARG A 522 30.22 -10.86 -3.43
CA ARG A 522 30.83 -9.55 -3.64
C ARG A 522 30.69 -9.09 -5.08
N ALA A 523 30.87 -9.99 -6.04
CA ALA A 523 30.73 -9.72 -7.45
C ALA A 523 29.31 -9.21 -7.76
N LEU A 524 28.28 -9.92 -7.30
CA LEU A 524 26.88 -9.55 -7.53
C LEU A 524 26.57 -8.15 -6.99
N THR A 525 27.04 -7.82 -5.78
CA THR A 525 26.81 -6.49 -5.20
C THR A 525 27.59 -5.39 -5.94
N ALA A 526 28.84 -5.68 -6.35
CA ALA A 526 29.64 -4.74 -7.15
C ALA A 526 29.07 -4.56 -8.56
N TRP A 527 28.56 -5.62 -9.19
CA TRP A 527 27.89 -5.56 -10.49
C TRP A 527 26.55 -4.82 -10.42
N LEU A 528 25.81 -5.00 -9.34
CA LEU A 528 24.61 -4.20 -9.06
C LEU A 528 24.94 -2.71 -9.01
N ALA A 529 25.99 -2.34 -8.27
CA ALA A 529 26.47 -0.96 -8.24
C ALA A 529 26.92 -0.47 -9.62
N LEU A 530 27.59 -1.31 -10.41
CA LEU A 530 28.06 -0.96 -11.76
C LEU A 530 26.88 -0.81 -12.74
N ALA A 531 25.86 -1.66 -12.66
CA ALA A 531 24.64 -1.51 -13.46
C ALA A 531 23.88 -0.22 -13.13
N ARG A 532 23.90 0.21 -11.87
CA ARG A 532 23.23 1.44 -11.40
C ARG A 532 23.99 2.72 -11.76
N MET A 533 25.30 2.69 -11.74
CA MET A 533 26.17 3.87 -11.84
C MET A 533 26.98 3.95 -13.14
N GLY A 534 27.09 2.83 -13.87
CA GLY A 534 27.84 2.72 -15.11
C GLY A 534 27.20 3.42 -16.30
N GLY A 535 27.80 3.26 -17.44
CA GLY A 535 27.32 3.73 -18.73
C GLY A 535 27.29 2.62 -19.77
N THR A 536 26.81 2.93 -20.99
CA THR A 536 26.70 1.97 -22.10
C THR A 536 27.97 1.14 -22.34
N PRO A 537 29.23 1.68 -22.21
CA PRO A 537 30.43 0.87 -22.35
C PRO A 537 30.59 -0.25 -21.31
N ASP A 538 29.90 -0.18 -20.19
CA ASP A 538 29.98 -1.19 -19.13
C ASP A 538 29.04 -2.36 -19.38
N GLN A 539 28.07 -2.23 -20.29
CA GLN A 539 27.05 -3.24 -20.53
C GLN A 539 27.65 -4.58 -21.02
N ALA A 540 28.37 -4.58 -22.13
CA ALA A 540 28.87 -5.82 -22.71
C ALA A 540 29.85 -6.58 -21.79
N PRO A 541 30.82 -5.92 -21.12
CA PRO A 541 31.68 -6.60 -20.15
C PRO A 541 30.92 -7.19 -18.98
N LEU A 542 29.93 -6.46 -18.43
CA LEU A 542 29.14 -6.92 -17.30
C LEU A 542 28.22 -8.08 -17.70
N LEU A 543 27.58 -7.99 -18.87
CA LEU A 543 26.74 -9.05 -19.42
C LEU A 543 27.52 -10.35 -19.66
N GLN A 544 28.75 -10.24 -20.15
CA GLN A 544 29.63 -11.40 -20.28
C GLN A 544 29.93 -12.09 -18.94
N ARG A 545 30.12 -11.32 -17.86
CA ARG A 545 30.31 -11.87 -16.52
C ARG A 545 29.05 -12.57 -16.02
N LEU A 546 27.87 -11.96 -16.20
CA LEU A 546 26.59 -12.54 -15.82
C LEU A 546 26.30 -13.84 -16.57
N ASN A 547 26.48 -13.87 -17.89
CA ASN A 547 26.28 -15.06 -18.72
C ASN A 547 27.24 -16.19 -18.37
N GLY A 548 28.39 -15.88 -17.78
CA GLY A 548 29.38 -16.86 -17.31
C GLY A 548 29.10 -17.41 -15.90
N LEU A 549 28.05 -16.96 -15.21
CA LEU A 549 27.72 -17.47 -13.87
C LEU A 549 27.24 -18.92 -13.89
N ALA A 550 27.78 -19.72 -12.99
CA ALA A 550 27.30 -21.08 -12.72
C ALA A 550 26.09 -21.02 -11.79
N PHE A 551 24.87 -20.66 -12.31
CA PHE A 551 23.65 -20.50 -11.52
C PHE A 551 23.36 -21.67 -10.57
N SER A 552 23.74 -22.88 -10.91
CA SER A 552 23.56 -24.05 -10.06
C SER A 552 24.39 -24.04 -8.77
N ARG A 553 25.38 -23.15 -8.66
CA ARG A 553 26.23 -22.98 -7.46
C ARG A 553 25.72 -21.88 -6.56
N LEU A 554 24.92 -20.99 -7.10
CA LEU A 554 24.33 -19.85 -6.37
C LEU A 554 23.15 -20.33 -5.52
N ASN A 555 23.04 -19.78 -4.31
CA ASN A 555 21.79 -19.87 -3.55
C ASN A 555 20.70 -19.03 -4.19
N GLU A 556 19.44 -19.21 -3.78
CA GLU A 556 18.31 -18.53 -4.39
C GLU A 556 18.41 -16.99 -4.32
N GLN A 557 18.93 -16.46 -3.21
CA GLN A 557 19.13 -15.01 -3.05
C GLN A 557 20.16 -14.47 -4.06
N GLU A 558 21.25 -15.18 -4.25
CA GLU A 558 22.28 -14.82 -5.21
C GLU A 558 21.76 -14.94 -6.66
N GLN A 559 20.93 -15.96 -6.94
CA GLN A 559 20.27 -16.09 -8.23
C GLN A 559 19.33 -14.90 -8.50
N LEU A 560 18.48 -14.52 -7.53
CA LEU A 560 17.60 -13.33 -7.64
C LEU A 560 18.42 -12.04 -7.81
N ALA A 561 19.51 -11.90 -7.06
CA ALA A 561 20.41 -10.75 -7.23
C ALA A 561 21.03 -10.69 -8.62
N ALA A 562 21.43 -11.83 -9.20
CA ALA A 562 21.95 -11.89 -10.57
C ALA A 562 20.87 -11.49 -11.60
N LEU A 563 19.63 -11.99 -11.44
CA LEU A 563 18.51 -11.60 -12.31
C LEU A 563 18.24 -10.10 -12.22
N ARG A 564 18.25 -9.54 -11.00
CA ARG A 564 18.09 -8.08 -10.81
C ARG A 564 19.23 -7.29 -11.48
N VAL A 565 20.45 -7.78 -11.50
CA VAL A 565 21.54 -7.12 -12.25
C VAL A 565 21.27 -7.12 -13.75
N TYR A 566 20.73 -8.21 -14.35
CA TYR A 566 20.31 -8.23 -15.76
C TYR A 566 19.25 -7.17 -16.04
N GLU A 567 18.23 -7.06 -15.21
CA GLU A 567 17.15 -6.06 -15.37
C GLU A 567 17.70 -4.64 -15.36
N LEU A 568 18.50 -4.30 -14.34
CA LEU A 568 19.10 -2.97 -14.22
C LEU A 568 20.05 -2.68 -15.37
N LEU A 569 20.79 -3.69 -15.84
CA LEU A 569 21.68 -3.55 -16.97
C LEU A 569 20.91 -3.21 -18.24
N PHE A 570 19.76 -3.86 -18.47
CA PHE A 570 18.95 -3.60 -19.65
C PHE A 570 18.16 -2.27 -19.55
N THR A 571 17.70 -1.91 -18.36
CA THR A 571 16.94 -0.67 -18.16
C THR A 571 17.84 0.57 -18.14
N ARG A 572 19.02 0.49 -17.56
CA ARG A 572 19.91 1.64 -17.35
C ARG A 572 20.99 1.79 -18.42
N LEU A 573 21.54 0.68 -18.93
CA LEU A 573 22.65 0.70 -19.88
C LEU A 573 22.21 0.39 -21.31
N GLY A 574 20.96 -0.02 -21.51
CA GLY A 574 20.34 -0.25 -22.82
C GLY A 574 20.16 -1.74 -23.17
N ALA A 575 19.45 -2.00 -24.27
CA ALA A 575 19.22 -3.36 -24.77
C ALA A 575 20.53 -4.00 -25.27
N PRO A 576 20.70 -5.35 -25.11
CA PRO A 576 21.85 -6.05 -25.65
C PRO A 576 21.82 -6.09 -27.18
N ASP A 577 22.98 -6.20 -27.80
CA ASP A 577 23.06 -6.49 -29.23
C ASP A 577 22.57 -7.93 -29.53
N ALA A 578 22.41 -8.27 -30.82
CA ALA A 578 21.86 -9.56 -31.23
C ALA A 578 22.69 -10.77 -30.76
N GLY A 579 24.03 -10.64 -30.71
CA GLY A 579 24.93 -11.69 -30.22
C GLY A 579 24.79 -11.89 -28.74
N ALA A 580 24.92 -10.82 -27.99
CA ALA A 580 24.76 -10.82 -26.52
C ALA A 580 23.34 -11.25 -26.09
N LYS A 581 22.28 -10.84 -26.82
CA LYS A 581 20.91 -11.30 -26.62
C LYS A 581 20.81 -12.82 -26.73
N LYS A 582 21.40 -13.42 -27.78
CA LYS A 582 21.39 -14.88 -28.00
C LYS A 582 22.11 -15.64 -26.89
N GLU A 583 23.28 -15.15 -26.46
CA GLU A 583 24.02 -15.76 -25.35
C GLU A 583 23.25 -15.68 -24.02
N THR A 584 22.64 -14.52 -23.76
CA THR A 584 21.82 -14.32 -22.55
C THR A 584 20.59 -15.23 -22.55
N LEU A 585 19.88 -15.33 -23.68
CA LEU A 585 18.76 -16.26 -23.82
C LEU A 585 19.18 -17.68 -23.54
N HIS A 586 20.32 -18.13 -24.13
CA HIS A 586 20.82 -19.48 -23.86
C HIS A 586 21.09 -19.73 -22.37
N ALA A 587 21.67 -18.76 -21.65
CA ALA A 587 21.93 -18.87 -20.21
C ALA A 587 20.64 -18.91 -19.37
N LEU A 588 19.70 -18.01 -19.64
CA LEU A 588 18.46 -17.89 -18.86
C LEU A 588 17.45 -19.02 -19.18
N GLU A 589 17.34 -19.42 -20.44
CA GLU A 589 16.46 -20.53 -20.83
C GLU A 589 16.91 -21.88 -20.23
N ALA A 590 18.21 -22.06 -19.97
CA ALA A 590 18.73 -23.29 -19.36
C ALA A 590 18.26 -23.48 -17.90
N ILE A 591 17.95 -22.38 -17.20
CA ILE A 591 17.53 -22.39 -15.79
C ILE A 591 16.03 -22.18 -15.59
N TYR A 592 15.29 -21.92 -16.65
CA TYR A 592 13.84 -21.72 -16.61
C TYR A 592 13.08 -22.96 -17.12
N PRO A 593 12.05 -23.47 -16.41
CA PRO A 593 11.56 -22.96 -15.13
C PRO A 593 12.45 -23.38 -13.95
N ALA A 594 12.56 -22.47 -12.98
CA ALA A 594 13.26 -22.67 -11.72
C ALA A 594 12.36 -23.33 -10.64
N LYS A 595 12.91 -23.57 -9.45
CA LYS A 595 12.17 -24.21 -8.35
C LYS A 595 11.27 -23.25 -7.60
N SER A 596 11.60 -21.96 -7.51
CA SER A 596 10.82 -20.99 -6.74
C SER A 596 9.98 -20.11 -7.65
N SER A 597 8.84 -19.64 -7.12
CA SER A 597 7.95 -18.70 -7.80
C SER A 597 8.64 -17.37 -8.08
N ALA A 598 9.42 -16.84 -7.12
CA ALA A 598 10.16 -15.60 -7.28
C ALA A 598 11.13 -15.66 -8.46
N LEU A 599 11.98 -16.72 -8.54
CA LEU A 599 12.87 -16.92 -9.68
C LEU A 599 12.11 -17.05 -11.01
N ASN A 600 10.97 -17.72 -11.00
CA ASN A 600 10.18 -17.89 -12.22
C ASN A 600 9.54 -16.56 -12.67
N HIS A 601 9.14 -15.68 -11.76
CA HIS A 601 8.64 -14.37 -12.10
C HIS A 601 9.70 -13.53 -12.81
N GLU A 602 10.89 -13.41 -12.22
CA GLU A 602 12.01 -12.64 -12.81
C GLU A 602 12.50 -13.22 -14.13
N LEU A 603 12.65 -14.55 -14.20
CA LEU A 603 13.04 -15.24 -15.43
C LEU A 603 11.99 -15.07 -16.54
N CYS A 604 10.70 -15.14 -16.20
CA CYS A 604 9.63 -14.92 -17.15
C CYS A 604 9.70 -13.51 -17.74
N GLU A 605 9.85 -12.50 -16.89
CA GLU A 605 9.96 -11.10 -17.32
C GLU A 605 11.17 -10.89 -18.24
N LEU A 606 12.36 -11.38 -17.84
CA LEU A 606 13.58 -11.28 -18.65
C LEU A 606 13.46 -12.00 -19.99
N LEU A 607 12.88 -13.21 -20.03
CA LEU A 607 12.70 -13.96 -21.27
C LEU A 607 11.69 -13.30 -22.19
N VAL A 608 10.64 -12.69 -21.65
CA VAL A 608 9.66 -11.90 -22.42
C VAL A 608 10.33 -10.64 -23.00
N TYR A 609 11.09 -9.92 -22.20
CA TYR A 609 11.83 -8.73 -22.65
C TYR A 609 12.83 -9.08 -23.77
N LEU A 610 13.53 -10.19 -23.63
CA LEU A 610 14.48 -10.69 -24.61
C LEU A 610 13.81 -11.40 -25.81
N GLU A 611 12.48 -11.40 -25.87
CA GLU A 611 11.71 -12.02 -26.97
C GLU A 611 12.03 -13.52 -27.18
N SER A 612 12.17 -14.29 -26.09
CA SER A 612 12.41 -15.73 -26.14
C SER A 612 11.26 -16.48 -26.83
N THR A 613 11.59 -17.32 -27.81
CA THR A 613 10.60 -18.20 -28.46
C THR A 613 10.15 -19.33 -27.55
N GLU A 614 10.90 -19.62 -26.49
CA GLU A 614 10.59 -20.66 -25.49
C GLU A 614 9.72 -20.15 -24.34
N ALA A 615 9.59 -18.85 -24.18
CA ALA A 615 8.89 -18.24 -23.05
C ALA A 615 7.48 -18.83 -22.85
N ILE A 616 6.69 -18.89 -23.92
CA ILE A 616 5.32 -19.45 -23.87
C ILE A 616 5.36 -20.93 -23.45
N ARG A 617 6.12 -21.75 -24.20
CA ARG A 617 6.16 -23.21 -23.99
C ARG A 617 6.60 -23.59 -22.58
N LYS A 618 7.59 -22.89 -22.04
CA LYS A 618 8.13 -23.14 -20.70
C LYS A 618 7.27 -22.58 -19.58
N THR A 619 6.53 -21.52 -19.87
CA THR A 619 5.63 -20.89 -18.89
C THR A 619 4.23 -21.53 -18.86
N LEU A 620 3.75 -22.18 -19.94
CA LEU A 620 2.46 -22.87 -19.99
C LEU A 620 2.27 -23.98 -18.93
N PRO A 621 3.21 -24.89 -18.65
CA PRO A 621 3.12 -25.85 -17.55
C PRO A 621 3.07 -25.20 -16.16
N LEU A 622 3.69 -24.06 -15.91
CA LEU A 622 3.66 -23.29 -14.71
C LEU A 622 2.26 -22.58 -14.47
N LEU A 623 1.39 -22.24 -15.41
CA LEU A 623 0.01 -21.68 -15.23
C LEU A 623 -1.06 -22.74 -14.95
N ALA A 624 -1.02 -23.91 -15.62
CA ALA A 624 -2.04 -24.92 -15.40
C ALA A 624 -2.10 -25.35 -13.94
N ALA A 625 -0.99 -25.29 -13.26
CA ALA A 625 -0.85 -25.68 -11.89
C ALA A 625 -0.89 -24.50 -10.85
N ALA A 626 -0.95 -23.18 -11.24
CA ALA A 626 -1.04 -22.04 -10.30
C ALA A 626 -2.38 -22.02 -9.54
N THR A 627 -2.32 -21.87 -8.23
CA THR A 627 -3.50 -21.78 -7.36
C THR A 627 -3.64 -20.40 -6.69
N ARG A 628 -2.58 -19.59 -6.72
CA ARG A 628 -2.54 -18.25 -6.13
C ARG A 628 -2.90 -17.20 -7.17
N SER A 629 -3.61 -16.17 -6.73
CA SER A 629 -3.98 -15.02 -7.55
C SER A 629 -2.76 -14.29 -8.11
N GLU A 630 -1.74 -14.14 -7.28
CA GLU A 630 -0.51 -13.44 -7.62
C GLU A 630 0.24 -14.15 -8.76
N ASP A 631 0.41 -15.47 -8.66
CA ASP A 631 1.11 -16.26 -9.69
C ASP A 631 0.32 -16.30 -11.01
N LEU A 632 -1.02 -16.49 -10.93
CA LEU A 632 -1.89 -16.49 -12.11
C LEU A 632 -1.82 -15.17 -12.87
N LEU A 633 -1.85 -14.05 -12.13
CA LEU A 633 -1.81 -12.73 -12.75
C LEU A 633 -0.41 -12.39 -13.26
N GLN A 634 0.64 -12.66 -12.50
CA GLN A 634 2.00 -12.27 -12.85
C GLN A 634 2.43 -12.83 -14.21
N TYR A 635 2.27 -14.13 -14.42
CA TYR A 635 2.63 -14.75 -15.70
C TYR A 635 1.80 -14.23 -16.86
N ALA A 636 0.46 -14.18 -16.70
CA ALA A 636 -0.42 -13.68 -17.73
C ALA A 636 -0.13 -12.20 -18.06
N PHE A 637 0.25 -11.44 -17.05
CA PHE A 637 0.62 -10.03 -17.19
C PHE A 637 1.90 -9.84 -18.01
N PHE A 638 2.94 -10.61 -17.81
CA PHE A 638 4.16 -10.52 -18.59
C PHE A 638 3.97 -11.02 -20.03
N LEU A 639 3.36 -12.19 -20.17
CA LEU A 639 3.25 -12.81 -21.49
C LEU A 639 2.29 -12.11 -22.45
N ARG A 640 1.44 -11.18 -21.99
CA ARG A 640 0.69 -10.32 -22.90
C ARG A 640 1.59 -9.50 -23.85
N TYR A 641 2.88 -9.39 -23.56
CA TYR A 641 3.87 -8.74 -24.42
C TYR A 641 4.49 -9.66 -25.48
N VAL A 642 4.34 -10.97 -25.38
CA VAL A 642 4.88 -11.92 -26.37
C VAL A 642 4.04 -11.90 -27.64
N ARG A 643 4.69 -11.77 -28.80
CA ARG A 643 4.03 -11.58 -30.09
C ARG A 643 3.99 -12.84 -30.96
N GLN A 644 4.95 -13.75 -30.79
CA GLN A 644 5.14 -14.92 -31.65
C GLN A 644 5.17 -16.21 -30.82
N GLY A 645 4.99 -17.36 -31.49
CA GLY A 645 5.02 -18.65 -30.81
C GLY A 645 3.69 -19.13 -30.18
N TRP A 646 2.59 -18.46 -30.52
CA TRP A 646 1.26 -18.79 -30.01
C TRP A 646 0.64 -19.94 -30.78
N THR A 647 0.03 -20.86 -30.01
CA THR A 647 -0.97 -21.80 -30.54
C THR A 647 -2.35 -21.47 -29.98
N ILE A 648 -3.41 -21.97 -30.59
CA ILE A 648 -4.78 -21.76 -30.14
C ILE A 648 -4.96 -22.32 -28.71
N GLU A 649 -4.34 -23.48 -28.42
CA GLU A 649 -4.37 -24.11 -27.11
C GLU A 649 -3.65 -23.22 -26.05
N ALA A 650 -2.53 -22.64 -26.43
CA ALA A 650 -1.80 -21.70 -25.55
C ALA A 650 -2.64 -20.47 -25.24
N ARG A 651 -3.28 -19.87 -26.25
CA ARG A 651 -4.24 -18.76 -26.07
C ARG A 651 -5.36 -19.13 -25.11
N ARG A 652 -5.98 -20.27 -25.36
CA ARG A 652 -7.09 -20.78 -24.55
C ARG A 652 -6.69 -20.99 -23.10
N ALA A 653 -5.56 -21.65 -22.86
CA ALA A 653 -5.06 -21.90 -21.50
C ALA A 653 -4.86 -20.61 -20.70
N CYS A 654 -4.52 -19.52 -21.35
CA CYS A 654 -4.35 -18.22 -20.69
C CYS A 654 -5.69 -17.55 -20.37
N PHE A 655 -6.64 -17.57 -21.27
CA PHE A 655 -7.98 -17.08 -20.97
C PHE A 655 -8.63 -17.88 -19.83
N GLU A 656 -8.41 -19.19 -19.79
CA GLU A 656 -8.85 -20.07 -18.70
C GLU A 656 -8.18 -19.71 -17.37
N ALA A 657 -6.89 -19.36 -17.39
CA ALA A 657 -6.18 -18.94 -16.20
C ALA A 657 -6.67 -17.57 -15.68
N LEU A 658 -6.92 -16.61 -16.57
CA LEU A 658 -7.49 -15.33 -16.18
C LEU A 658 -8.93 -15.49 -15.65
N ALA A 659 -9.73 -16.39 -16.25
CA ALA A 659 -11.05 -16.71 -15.73
C ALA A 659 -10.98 -17.39 -14.33
N ARG A 660 -9.91 -18.16 -14.04
CA ARG A 660 -9.67 -18.65 -12.67
C ARG A 660 -9.24 -17.52 -11.74
N ALA A 661 -8.37 -16.63 -12.20
CA ALA A 661 -7.93 -15.49 -11.42
C ALA A 661 -9.10 -14.58 -11.00
N GLU A 662 -10.06 -14.33 -11.89
CA GLU A 662 -11.28 -13.56 -11.58
C GLU A 662 -12.10 -14.15 -10.43
N ARG A 663 -12.02 -15.46 -10.19
CA ARG A 663 -12.75 -16.16 -9.12
C ARG A 663 -12.02 -16.16 -7.78
N LEU A 664 -10.73 -15.83 -7.78
CA LEU A 664 -9.94 -15.79 -6.55
C LEU A 664 -10.19 -14.51 -5.76
N PRO A 665 -10.01 -14.55 -4.42
CA PRO A 665 -10.13 -13.36 -3.60
C PRO A 665 -9.10 -12.30 -4.01
N GLY A 666 -9.57 -11.08 -4.20
CA GLY A 666 -8.72 -9.95 -4.51
C GLY A 666 -9.48 -8.63 -4.37
N ALA A 667 -8.77 -7.54 -4.18
CA ALA A 667 -9.35 -6.23 -4.11
C ALA A 667 -9.67 -5.65 -5.51
N ARG A 668 -10.32 -4.51 -5.54
CA ARG A 668 -10.86 -3.89 -6.76
C ARG A 668 -9.82 -3.73 -7.88
N GLN A 669 -8.61 -3.30 -7.56
CA GLN A 669 -7.56 -3.05 -8.54
C GLN A 669 -7.02 -4.34 -9.15
N TYR A 670 -6.84 -5.38 -8.32
CA TYR A 670 -6.48 -6.71 -8.80
C TYR A 670 -7.46 -7.19 -9.88
N LEU A 671 -8.76 -7.16 -9.59
CA LEU A 671 -9.80 -7.61 -10.52
C LEU A 671 -9.80 -6.79 -11.81
N LYS A 672 -9.60 -5.47 -11.69
CA LYS A 672 -9.48 -4.60 -12.87
C LYS A 672 -8.28 -4.97 -13.75
N VAL A 673 -7.12 -5.22 -13.19
CA VAL A 673 -5.94 -5.60 -13.98
C VAL A 673 -6.10 -6.97 -14.61
N VAL A 674 -6.73 -7.94 -13.93
CA VAL A 674 -7.09 -9.25 -14.53
C VAL A 674 -7.96 -9.02 -15.76
N HIS A 675 -8.98 -8.17 -15.67
CA HIS A 675 -9.88 -7.87 -16.76
C HIS A 675 -9.18 -7.12 -17.90
N ASP A 676 -8.41 -6.09 -17.60
CA ASP A 676 -7.67 -5.31 -18.60
C ASP A 676 -6.66 -6.20 -19.34
N THR A 677 -5.95 -7.06 -18.64
CA THR A 677 -5.06 -8.07 -19.22
C THR A 677 -5.82 -8.97 -20.20
N ARG A 678 -6.99 -9.46 -19.81
CA ARG A 678 -7.84 -10.28 -20.65
C ARG A 678 -8.32 -9.55 -21.90
N LYS A 679 -8.72 -8.29 -21.76
CA LYS A 679 -9.15 -7.41 -22.87
C LYS A 679 -8.03 -7.16 -23.87
N GLU A 680 -6.83 -6.81 -23.38
CA GLU A 680 -5.65 -6.61 -24.22
C GLU A 680 -5.28 -7.88 -24.99
N MET A 681 -5.38 -9.03 -24.33
CA MET A 681 -5.13 -10.33 -24.95
C MET A 681 -6.13 -10.65 -26.08
N ALA A 682 -7.41 -10.41 -25.83
CA ALA A 682 -8.45 -10.63 -26.84
C ALA A 682 -8.28 -9.72 -28.04
N ALA A 683 -7.88 -8.44 -27.81
CA ALA A 683 -7.63 -7.48 -28.86
C ALA A 683 -6.40 -7.84 -29.73
N ALA A 684 -5.50 -8.65 -29.19
CA ALA A 684 -4.26 -9.06 -29.87
C ALA A 684 -4.37 -10.37 -30.65
N LEU A 685 -5.54 -11.00 -30.67
CA LEU A 685 -5.77 -12.21 -31.46
C LEU A 685 -5.76 -11.91 -32.96
N THR A 686 -5.08 -12.76 -33.72
CA THR A 686 -5.15 -12.74 -35.18
C THR A 686 -6.53 -13.20 -35.67
N PRO A 687 -6.96 -12.85 -36.90
CA PRO A 687 -8.26 -13.27 -37.39
C PRO A 687 -8.53 -14.78 -37.31
N PRO A 688 -7.59 -15.70 -37.63
CA PRO A 688 -7.77 -17.13 -37.41
C PRO A 688 -7.95 -17.54 -35.95
N GLU A 689 -7.21 -16.90 -35.03
CA GLU A 689 -7.33 -17.14 -33.59
C GLU A 689 -8.67 -16.63 -33.05
N GLN A 690 -9.15 -15.48 -33.53
CA GLN A 690 -10.47 -14.94 -33.18
C GLN A 690 -11.59 -15.90 -33.61
N GLU A 691 -11.54 -16.43 -34.82
CA GLU A 691 -12.49 -17.39 -35.31
C GLU A 691 -12.50 -18.69 -34.48
N ALA A 692 -11.31 -19.25 -34.22
CA ALA A 692 -11.15 -20.48 -33.46
C ALA A 692 -11.56 -20.34 -31.96
N LEU A 693 -11.47 -19.16 -31.38
CA LEU A 693 -11.81 -18.89 -29.98
C LEU A 693 -13.17 -18.21 -29.82
N ALA A 694 -13.86 -17.85 -30.91
CA ALA A 694 -15.09 -17.05 -30.87
C ALA A 694 -16.16 -17.67 -29.96
N ALA A 695 -16.45 -18.96 -30.10
CA ALA A 695 -17.44 -19.66 -29.28
C ALA A 695 -17.05 -19.64 -27.79
N TRP A 696 -15.78 -19.88 -27.49
CA TRP A 696 -15.28 -19.89 -26.12
C TRP A 696 -15.30 -18.48 -25.52
N LEU A 697 -14.92 -17.44 -26.29
CA LEU A 697 -14.95 -16.06 -25.85
C LEU A 697 -16.38 -15.55 -25.63
N VAL A 698 -17.35 -16.02 -26.34
CA VAL A 698 -18.77 -15.71 -26.11
C VAL A 698 -19.29 -16.38 -24.83
N GLU A 699 -18.95 -17.66 -24.63
CA GLU A 699 -19.39 -18.43 -23.46
C GLU A 699 -18.72 -17.96 -22.16
N ASN A 700 -17.44 -17.61 -22.23
CA ASN A 700 -16.63 -17.18 -21.09
C ASN A 700 -16.25 -15.70 -21.16
N GLY A 701 -16.96 -14.92 -21.91
CA GLY A 701 -16.55 -13.71 -22.58
C GLY A 701 -16.43 -12.44 -21.74
N THR A 702 -15.83 -11.47 -22.44
CA THR A 702 -15.58 -10.09 -22.04
C THR A 702 -16.84 -9.22 -21.88
N ASN A 703 -17.97 -9.69 -22.35
CA ASN A 703 -19.26 -9.05 -22.09
C ASN A 703 -19.67 -9.39 -20.68
N GLY A 704 -19.54 -8.43 -19.77
CA GLY A 704 -20.00 -8.58 -18.39
C GLY A 704 -21.43 -9.15 -18.32
N PRO A 705 -21.80 -9.75 -17.20
CA PRO A 705 -23.13 -10.32 -17.04
C PRO A 705 -24.18 -9.27 -17.42
N SER A 706 -25.14 -9.67 -18.25
CA SER A 706 -26.31 -8.83 -18.54
C SER A 706 -27.46 -9.24 -17.64
N LEU A 707 -28.24 -8.27 -17.16
CA LEU A 707 -29.50 -8.57 -16.48
C LEU A 707 -30.40 -9.31 -17.44
N LYS A 708 -30.77 -10.55 -17.07
CA LYS A 708 -31.81 -11.28 -17.79
C LYS A 708 -33.16 -10.63 -17.48
N PRO A 709 -34.13 -10.70 -18.38
CA PRO A 709 -35.50 -10.28 -18.02
C PRO A 709 -35.90 -10.99 -16.73
N VAL A 710 -36.35 -10.23 -15.73
CA VAL A 710 -36.80 -10.78 -14.45
C VAL A 710 -38.01 -11.70 -14.75
N ALA A 711 -38.07 -12.85 -14.07
CA ALA A 711 -39.23 -13.74 -14.17
C ALA A 711 -40.53 -12.96 -13.90
N ALA A 712 -41.67 -13.49 -14.39
CA ALA A 712 -42.96 -12.81 -14.22
C ALA A 712 -43.16 -12.33 -12.76
N ALA A 713 -43.55 -11.09 -12.58
CA ALA A 713 -43.74 -10.50 -11.27
C ALA A 713 -44.81 -11.25 -10.48
N VAL A 714 -44.48 -11.68 -9.26
CA VAL A 714 -45.41 -12.24 -8.30
C VAL A 714 -46.23 -11.15 -7.66
N LYS A 715 -45.54 -10.06 -7.25
CA LYS A 715 -46.15 -8.87 -6.64
C LYS A 715 -45.16 -7.71 -6.71
N GLU A 716 -45.66 -6.53 -6.90
CA GLU A 716 -44.89 -5.29 -6.65
C GLU A 716 -44.87 -5.02 -5.14
N TRP A 717 -43.72 -5.28 -4.54
CA TRP A 717 -43.56 -5.16 -3.08
C TRP A 717 -43.32 -3.74 -2.64
N GLN A 718 -44.04 -3.34 -1.58
CA GLN A 718 -43.79 -2.12 -0.84
C GLN A 718 -43.26 -2.45 0.56
N LEU A 719 -42.55 -1.51 1.17
CA LEU A 719 -42.04 -1.68 2.54
C LEU A 719 -43.13 -2.04 3.55
N ALA A 720 -44.31 -1.43 3.42
CA ALA A 720 -45.45 -1.71 4.28
C ALA A 720 -45.97 -3.17 4.21
N ASP A 721 -45.75 -3.85 3.11
CA ASP A 721 -46.17 -5.26 2.94
C ASP A 721 -45.28 -6.24 3.69
N LEU A 722 -43.98 -5.94 3.77
CA LEU A 722 -42.93 -6.84 4.27
C LEU A 722 -42.45 -6.48 5.67
N ALA A 723 -42.52 -5.20 6.05
CA ALA A 723 -42.03 -4.73 7.36
C ALA A 723 -42.67 -5.48 8.55
N PRO A 724 -44.00 -5.79 8.57
CA PRO A 724 -44.61 -6.55 9.64
C PRO A 724 -44.10 -8.00 9.75
N LEU A 725 -43.42 -8.50 8.75
CA LEU A 725 -42.93 -9.89 8.69
C LEU A 725 -41.47 -10.03 9.07
N LEU A 726 -40.73 -8.94 9.29
CA LEU A 726 -39.28 -8.94 9.48
C LEU A 726 -38.80 -9.71 10.71
N ASP A 727 -39.58 -9.80 11.77
CA ASP A 727 -39.23 -10.62 12.96
C ASP A 727 -39.08 -12.10 12.64
N ARG A 728 -39.75 -12.57 11.58
CA ARG A 728 -39.68 -13.95 11.10
C ARG A 728 -38.37 -14.29 10.37
N VAL A 729 -37.50 -13.32 10.14
CA VAL A 729 -36.16 -13.53 9.53
C VAL A 729 -35.20 -14.21 10.53
N SER A 730 -35.44 -14.06 11.83
CA SER A 730 -34.51 -14.49 12.90
C SER A 730 -34.39 -16.00 13.05
N ARG A 731 -35.40 -16.81 12.67
CA ARG A 731 -35.42 -18.26 12.83
C ARG A 731 -36.35 -18.94 11.82
N GLY A 732 -36.10 -20.22 11.57
CA GLY A 732 -36.96 -21.06 10.71
C GLY A 732 -36.91 -20.67 9.25
N ARG A 733 -35.84 -20.09 8.80
CA ARG A 733 -35.56 -19.76 7.39
C ARG A 733 -34.85 -20.90 6.67
N SER A 734 -34.89 -20.89 5.37
CA SER A 734 -34.20 -21.87 4.51
C SER A 734 -32.97 -21.22 3.88
N PHE A 735 -31.79 -21.77 4.19
CA PHE A 735 -30.54 -21.33 3.57
C PHE A 735 -30.57 -21.49 2.04
N GLU A 736 -31.02 -22.67 1.55
CA GLU A 736 -31.07 -22.95 0.11
C GLU A 736 -32.11 -22.08 -0.61
N ALA A 737 -33.25 -21.81 0.05
CA ALA A 737 -34.26 -20.91 -0.53
C ALA A 737 -33.74 -19.45 -0.56
N GLY A 738 -33.01 -19.01 0.43
CA GLY A 738 -32.36 -17.70 0.46
C GLY A 738 -31.30 -17.57 -0.63
N ARG A 739 -30.48 -18.61 -0.82
CA ARG A 739 -29.50 -18.68 -1.91
C ARG A 739 -30.19 -18.66 -3.29
N ALA A 740 -31.23 -19.43 -3.48
CA ALA A 740 -32.01 -19.45 -4.72
C ALA A 740 -32.69 -18.09 -5.00
N ALA A 741 -33.22 -17.44 -3.96
CA ALA A 741 -33.85 -16.12 -4.07
C ALA A 741 -32.82 -15.05 -4.46
N LEU A 742 -31.58 -15.10 -3.94
CA LEU A 742 -30.50 -14.22 -4.33
C LEU A 742 -30.13 -14.33 -5.82
N LEU A 743 -30.07 -15.55 -6.32
CA LEU A 743 -29.82 -15.82 -7.75
C LEU A 743 -31.00 -15.37 -8.64
N THR A 744 -32.22 -15.61 -8.19
CA THR A 744 -33.46 -15.22 -8.90
C THR A 744 -33.59 -13.71 -8.99
N ALA A 745 -33.32 -13.01 -7.89
CA ALA A 745 -33.26 -11.52 -7.83
C ALA A 745 -31.99 -10.93 -8.46
N GLN A 746 -31.09 -11.77 -9.00
CA GLN A 746 -29.87 -11.37 -9.70
C GLN A 746 -28.88 -10.52 -8.90
N CYS A 747 -28.96 -10.53 -7.57
CA CYS A 747 -28.08 -9.72 -6.71
C CYS A 747 -26.59 -10.03 -6.93
N HIS A 748 -26.27 -11.31 -7.22
CA HIS A 748 -24.92 -11.81 -7.47
C HIS A 748 -24.25 -11.21 -8.71
N LEU A 749 -25.00 -10.58 -9.61
CA LEU A 749 -24.42 -9.95 -10.80
C LEU A 749 -23.64 -8.67 -10.46
N CYS A 750 -24.07 -7.98 -9.40
CA CYS A 750 -23.45 -6.74 -8.95
C CYS A 750 -22.68 -6.92 -7.65
N HIS A 751 -23.16 -7.76 -6.75
CA HIS A 751 -22.71 -7.86 -5.37
C HIS A 751 -21.99 -9.17 -5.07
N ARG A 752 -20.95 -9.10 -4.26
CA ARG A 752 -20.46 -10.23 -3.47
C ARG A 752 -21.36 -10.35 -2.22
N VAL A 753 -21.82 -11.55 -1.90
CA VAL A 753 -22.73 -11.75 -0.76
C VAL A 753 -22.22 -12.83 0.20
N SER A 754 -21.31 -13.69 -0.23
CA SER A 754 -20.74 -14.77 0.56
C SER A 754 -19.25 -14.88 0.37
N SER A 755 -18.56 -15.35 1.39
CA SER A 755 -17.13 -15.70 1.29
C SER A 755 -16.90 -17.08 0.68
N ASP A 756 -17.97 -17.84 0.36
CA ASP A 756 -17.88 -19.12 -0.35
C ASP A 756 -17.43 -18.87 -1.81
N PRO A 757 -16.27 -19.40 -2.24
CA PRO A 757 -15.77 -19.22 -3.60
C PRO A 757 -16.65 -19.91 -4.66
N ALA A 758 -17.54 -20.84 -4.26
CA ALA A 758 -18.49 -21.48 -5.17
C ALA A 758 -19.70 -20.58 -5.47
N MET A 759 -19.89 -19.49 -4.74
CA MET A 759 -20.95 -18.52 -5.01
C MET A 759 -20.52 -17.52 -6.07
N PRO A 760 -21.33 -17.29 -7.11
CA PRO A 760 -21.07 -16.20 -8.05
C PRO A 760 -21.02 -14.85 -7.31
N ALA A 761 -20.05 -14.03 -7.64
CA ALA A 761 -19.83 -12.76 -6.96
C ALA A 761 -19.59 -11.62 -7.96
N GLY A 762 -20.48 -10.65 -7.99
CA GLY A 762 -20.29 -9.40 -8.71
C GLY A 762 -19.30 -8.48 -7.98
N VAL A 763 -18.72 -7.57 -8.74
CA VAL A 763 -17.65 -6.66 -8.23
C VAL A 763 -17.98 -5.17 -8.42
N VAL A 764 -19.11 -4.88 -9.05
CA VAL A 764 -19.49 -3.49 -9.40
C VAL A 764 -20.37 -2.81 -8.36
N GLY A 765 -21.06 -3.59 -7.54
CA GLY A 765 -21.81 -3.12 -6.37
C GLY A 765 -21.02 -3.27 -5.07
N PRO A 766 -21.50 -2.69 -3.96
CA PRO A 766 -20.89 -2.90 -2.65
C PRO A 766 -20.89 -4.37 -2.24
N ASP A 767 -19.86 -4.79 -1.52
CA ASP A 767 -19.80 -6.10 -0.90
C ASP A 767 -20.87 -6.18 0.22
N LEU A 768 -21.71 -7.21 0.17
CA LEU A 768 -22.81 -7.45 1.10
C LEU A 768 -22.51 -8.56 2.12
N THR A 769 -21.30 -9.13 2.15
CA THR A 769 -20.94 -10.21 3.09
C THR A 769 -21.14 -9.83 4.55
N ALA A 770 -21.01 -8.55 4.88
CA ALA A 770 -21.21 -8.00 6.22
C ALA A 770 -22.32 -6.92 6.26
N VAL A 771 -23.32 -7.01 5.41
CA VAL A 771 -24.35 -5.96 5.26
C VAL A 771 -25.15 -5.72 6.55
N ALA A 772 -25.36 -6.76 7.35
CA ALA A 772 -26.09 -6.67 8.62
C ALA A 772 -25.37 -5.86 9.70
N SER A 773 -24.07 -5.60 9.55
CA SER A 773 -23.34 -4.70 10.46
C SER A 773 -23.59 -3.22 10.15
N ARG A 774 -24.09 -2.91 8.95
CA ARG A 774 -24.32 -1.55 8.45
C ARG A 774 -25.80 -1.16 8.43
N PHE A 775 -26.68 -2.14 8.21
CA PHE A 775 -28.11 -1.94 8.08
C PHE A 775 -28.88 -2.86 9.01
N ASN A 776 -29.86 -2.32 9.71
CA ASN A 776 -30.87 -3.16 10.30
C ASN A 776 -31.80 -3.74 9.20
N ARG A 777 -32.57 -4.76 9.53
CA ARG A 777 -33.45 -5.48 8.58
C ARG A 777 -34.39 -4.59 7.79
N ARG A 778 -34.95 -3.59 8.45
CA ARG A 778 -35.89 -2.66 7.85
C ARG A 778 -35.18 -1.77 6.82
N ASP A 779 -34.04 -1.20 7.21
CA ASP A 779 -33.29 -0.31 6.34
C ASP A 779 -32.68 -1.08 5.17
N LEU A 780 -32.20 -2.30 5.41
CA LEU A 780 -31.72 -3.19 4.33
C LEU A 780 -32.82 -3.49 3.31
N LEU A 781 -34.02 -3.86 3.79
CA LEU A 781 -35.17 -4.10 2.92
C LEU A 781 -35.55 -2.82 2.15
N GLU A 782 -35.58 -1.66 2.80
CA GLU A 782 -35.89 -0.39 2.17
C GLU A 782 -34.89 -0.04 1.07
N GLN A 783 -33.59 -0.23 1.32
CA GLN A 783 -32.57 0.01 0.31
C GLN A 783 -32.69 -0.90 -0.91
N ILE A 784 -33.23 -2.11 -0.76
CA ILE A 784 -33.47 -3.02 -1.89
C ILE A 784 -34.74 -2.62 -2.66
N LEU A 785 -35.78 -2.19 -1.96
CA LEU A 785 -37.05 -1.80 -2.56
C LEU A 785 -37.00 -0.43 -3.24
N ASP A 786 -36.28 0.52 -2.61
CA ASP A 786 -36.08 1.89 -3.13
C ASP A 786 -34.60 2.25 -3.14
N PRO A 787 -33.82 1.68 -4.09
CA PRO A 787 -32.38 1.87 -4.15
C PRO A 787 -31.95 3.30 -4.51
N SER A 788 -32.88 4.14 -4.98
CA SER A 788 -32.63 5.54 -5.31
C SER A 788 -32.86 6.50 -4.14
N LYS A 789 -33.43 6.05 -3.03
CA LYS A 789 -33.74 6.88 -1.86
C LYS A 789 -32.47 7.44 -1.20
N VAL A 790 -31.45 6.60 -1.07
CA VAL A 790 -30.13 6.99 -0.54
C VAL A 790 -29.04 6.33 -1.39
N ILE A 791 -28.28 7.12 -2.13
CA ILE A 791 -27.20 6.64 -3.00
C ILE A 791 -25.87 7.11 -2.42
N ASP A 792 -24.98 6.18 -2.08
CA ASP A 792 -23.61 6.49 -1.66
C ASP A 792 -22.89 7.21 -2.83
N GLU A 793 -22.14 8.25 -2.52
CA GLU A 793 -21.53 9.15 -3.51
C GLU A 793 -20.62 8.40 -4.50
N LYS A 794 -19.91 7.38 -4.05
CA LYS A 794 -19.01 6.56 -4.89
C LYS A 794 -19.75 5.67 -5.91
N PHE A 795 -21.06 5.43 -5.75
CA PHE A 795 -21.89 4.68 -6.69
C PHE A 795 -22.85 5.61 -7.48
N ARG A 796 -22.80 6.91 -7.22
CA ARG A 796 -23.66 7.87 -7.87
C ARG A 796 -23.25 8.07 -9.32
N GLN A 797 -24.19 8.01 -10.23
CA GLN A 797 -23.95 8.24 -11.65
C GLN A 797 -24.03 9.72 -12.02
N VAL A 798 -23.40 10.07 -13.14
CA VAL A 798 -23.55 11.38 -13.79
C VAL A 798 -24.16 11.21 -15.16
N ASN A 799 -24.93 12.20 -15.60
CA ASN A 799 -25.41 12.33 -16.96
C ASN A 799 -24.55 13.38 -17.66
N LEU A 800 -23.89 12.98 -18.72
CA LEU A 800 -23.04 13.83 -19.57
C LEU A 800 -23.76 14.07 -20.89
N ALA A 801 -24.11 15.35 -21.20
CA ALA A 801 -24.54 15.73 -22.52
C ALA A 801 -23.28 16.12 -23.33
N MET A 802 -23.06 15.45 -24.44
CA MET A 802 -21.91 15.69 -25.30
C MET A 802 -22.17 16.80 -26.33
N LEU A 803 -21.12 17.38 -26.91
CA LEU A 803 -21.24 18.41 -27.95
C LEU A 803 -21.84 17.89 -29.25
N ASP A 804 -21.73 16.58 -29.53
CA ASP A 804 -22.34 15.93 -30.71
C ASP A 804 -23.84 15.63 -30.51
N GLY A 805 -24.41 15.99 -29.36
CA GLY A 805 -25.79 15.76 -29.00
C GLY A 805 -26.07 14.41 -28.35
N SER A 806 -25.08 13.53 -28.18
CA SER A 806 -25.25 12.29 -27.45
C SER A 806 -25.33 12.54 -25.95
N GLU A 807 -26.04 11.65 -25.23
CA GLU A 807 -26.10 11.63 -23.77
C GLU A 807 -25.51 10.32 -23.26
N ILE A 808 -24.64 10.43 -22.27
CA ILE A 808 -23.96 9.27 -21.66
C ILE A 808 -24.19 9.33 -20.17
N THR A 809 -24.79 8.28 -19.61
CA THR A 809 -24.94 8.12 -18.16
C THR A 809 -23.95 7.08 -17.66
N GLY A 810 -23.30 7.32 -16.52
CA GLY A 810 -22.40 6.34 -15.94
C GLY A 810 -21.79 6.81 -14.61
N THR A 811 -21.06 5.89 -13.99
CA THR A 811 -20.30 6.20 -12.76
C THR A 811 -18.93 6.74 -13.15
N VAL A 812 -18.53 7.85 -12.55
CA VAL A 812 -17.19 8.41 -12.75
C VAL A 812 -16.20 7.57 -11.95
N GLU A 813 -15.30 6.89 -12.64
CA GLU A 813 -14.23 6.09 -12.02
C GLU A 813 -12.98 6.90 -11.76
N ALA A 814 -12.68 7.84 -12.69
CA ALA A 814 -11.53 8.73 -12.57
C ALA A 814 -11.78 10.02 -13.36
N GLU A 815 -11.10 11.07 -12.98
CA GLU A 815 -11.18 12.37 -13.64
C GLU A 815 -9.86 13.13 -13.48
N ASP A 816 -9.34 13.64 -14.59
CA ASP A 816 -8.16 14.50 -14.63
C ASP A 816 -8.48 15.87 -15.26
N ALA A 817 -7.47 16.67 -15.55
CA ALA A 817 -7.65 17.99 -16.16
C ALA A 817 -8.25 17.93 -17.59
N ARG A 818 -8.10 16.80 -18.31
CA ARG A 818 -8.42 16.66 -19.74
C ARG A 818 -9.58 15.71 -20.04
N LYS A 819 -9.79 14.69 -19.19
CA LYS A 819 -10.75 13.62 -19.47
C LYS A 819 -11.53 13.20 -18.23
N ILE A 820 -12.69 12.59 -18.46
CA ILE A 820 -13.49 11.85 -17.49
C ILE A 820 -13.45 10.39 -17.92
N THR A 821 -13.01 9.52 -17.02
CA THR A 821 -13.13 8.07 -17.20
C THR A 821 -14.45 7.64 -16.59
N LEU A 822 -15.41 7.28 -17.46
CA LEU A 822 -16.78 6.94 -17.09
C LEU A 822 -17.03 5.46 -17.29
N ARG A 823 -17.75 4.82 -16.36
CA ARG A 823 -18.28 3.47 -16.51
C ARG A 823 -19.79 3.55 -16.85
N PRO A 824 -20.15 3.39 -18.13
CA PRO A 824 -21.53 3.57 -18.55
C PRO A 824 -22.43 2.39 -18.21
N ASN A 825 -21.91 1.16 -18.21
CA ASN A 825 -22.67 -0.02 -17.83
C ASN A 825 -22.37 -0.41 -16.38
N PRO A 826 -23.35 -0.35 -15.47
CA PRO A 826 -23.13 -0.71 -14.06
C PRO A 826 -22.80 -2.21 -13.84
N LEU A 827 -23.04 -3.07 -14.82
CA LEU A 827 -22.72 -4.51 -14.76
C LEU A 827 -21.37 -4.85 -15.38
N SER A 828 -20.70 -3.87 -16.00
CA SER A 828 -19.40 -4.02 -16.63
C SER A 828 -18.35 -3.23 -15.84
N ILE A 829 -17.12 -3.70 -15.84
CA ILE A 829 -15.96 -2.92 -15.39
C ILE A 829 -15.32 -2.12 -16.54
N GLU A 830 -15.90 -2.17 -17.71
CA GLU A 830 -15.46 -1.39 -18.86
C GLU A 830 -15.68 0.11 -18.62
N THR A 831 -14.67 0.90 -18.95
CA THR A 831 -14.70 2.35 -18.82
C THR A 831 -14.44 3.04 -20.15
N TRP A 832 -15.04 4.22 -20.31
CA TRP A 832 -14.83 5.09 -21.47
C TRP A 832 -14.08 6.34 -21.06
N ASP A 833 -13.02 6.67 -21.78
CA ASP A 833 -12.30 7.93 -21.61
C ASP A 833 -12.95 9.01 -22.49
N LEU A 834 -13.60 9.96 -21.86
CA LEU A 834 -14.33 11.05 -22.49
C LEU A 834 -13.56 12.36 -22.33
N PRO A 835 -13.06 12.98 -23.43
CA PRO A 835 -12.39 14.27 -23.35
C PRO A 835 -13.35 15.34 -22.78
N LYS A 836 -12.91 16.09 -21.77
CA LYS A 836 -13.75 17.15 -21.15
C LYS A 836 -14.18 18.23 -22.13
N GLU A 837 -13.36 18.51 -23.11
CA GLU A 837 -13.67 19.47 -24.19
C GLU A 837 -14.88 19.05 -25.04
N LYS A 838 -15.26 17.77 -25.05
CA LYS A 838 -16.43 17.25 -25.75
C LYS A 838 -17.69 17.21 -24.88
N VAL A 839 -17.60 17.50 -23.59
CA VAL A 839 -18.73 17.50 -22.65
C VAL A 839 -19.36 18.88 -22.60
N ARG A 840 -20.62 18.97 -22.98
CA ARG A 840 -21.39 20.21 -22.95
C ARG A 840 -21.93 20.54 -21.56
N THR A 841 -22.53 19.53 -20.89
CA THR A 841 -23.06 19.68 -19.52
C THR A 841 -22.89 18.38 -18.75
N ARG A 842 -22.76 18.51 -17.44
CA ARG A 842 -22.71 17.39 -16.49
C ARG A 842 -23.73 17.63 -15.38
N THR A 843 -24.58 16.64 -15.13
CA THR A 843 -25.52 16.64 -14.00
C THR A 843 -25.39 15.35 -13.21
N VAL A 844 -25.67 15.40 -11.91
CA VAL A 844 -25.68 14.22 -11.06
C VAL A 844 -27.00 13.49 -11.25
N SER A 845 -26.97 12.17 -11.47
CA SER A 845 -28.17 11.34 -11.58
C SER A 845 -28.85 11.18 -10.22
N SER A 846 -30.16 11.28 -10.22
CA SER A 846 -31.00 10.97 -9.05
C SER A 846 -31.35 9.47 -8.97
N LEU A 847 -31.01 8.68 -10.01
CA LEU A 847 -31.26 7.25 -10.06
C LEU A 847 -30.04 6.45 -9.65
N SER A 848 -30.27 5.39 -8.89
CA SER A 848 -29.27 4.40 -8.52
C SER A 848 -28.94 3.50 -9.71
N PRO A 849 -27.68 3.08 -9.89
CA PRO A 849 -27.34 2.00 -10.81
C PRO A 849 -27.95 0.63 -10.42
N MET A 850 -28.36 0.46 -9.16
CA MET A 850 -29.14 -0.69 -8.72
C MET A 850 -30.60 -0.51 -9.17
N PRO A 851 -31.18 -1.41 -9.98
CA PRO A 851 -32.56 -1.26 -10.43
C PRO A 851 -33.55 -1.55 -9.31
N ALA A 852 -34.69 -0.85 -9.33
CA ALA A 852 -35.82 -1.16 -8.48
C ALA A 852 -36.55 -2.43 -8.96
N GLY A 853 -37.37 -3.00 -8.08
CA GLY A 853 -38.27 -4.15 -8.43
C GLY A 853 -37.59 -5.51 -8.48
N LEU A 854 -36.33 -5.65 -8.06
CA LEU A 854 -35.61 -6.95 -8.05
C LEU A 854 -36.29 -8.02 -7.20
N LEU A 855 -37.08 -7.64 -6.18
CA LEU A 855 -37.83 -8.57 -5.33
C LEU A 855 -39.19 -8.96 -5.92
N ASN A 856 -39.67 -8.33 -6.99
CA ASN A 856 -41.02 -8.51 -7.49
C ASN A 856 -41.31 -9.92 -8.01
N SER A 857 -40.29 -10.70 -8.40
CA SER A 857 -40.41 -12.10 -8.80
C SER A 857 -40.41 -13.09 -7.62
N LEU A 858 -40.22 -12.62 -6.39
CA LEU A 858 -40.13 -13.46 -5.20
C LEU A 858 -41.44 -13.40 -4.41
N THR A 859 -41.81 -14.52 -3.76
CA THR A 859 -42.87 -14.55 -2.74
C THR A 859 -42.36 -13.88 -1.43
N ALA A 860 -43.29 -13.49 -0.54
CA ALA A 860 -42.90 -12.94 0.76
C ALA A 860 -41.98 -13.89 1.56
N GLY A 861 -42.24 -15.19 1.53
CA GLY A 861 -41.37 -16.18 2.17
C GLY A 861 -39.95 -16.20 1.62
N GLN A 862 -39.80 -16.15 0.30
CA GLN A 862 -38.49 -16.08 -0.37
C GLN A 862 -37.76 -14.79 -0.09
N VAL A 863 -38.46 -13.64 0.04
CA VAL A 863 -37.86 -12.38 0.45
C VAL A 863 -37.29 -12.49 1.87
N LEU A 864 -38.04 -13.12 2.81
CA LEU A 864 -37.54 -13.33 4.19
C LEU A 864 -36.35 -14.30 4.22
N ASP A 865 -36.32 -15.35 3.38
CA ASP A 865 -35.18 -16.25 3.25
C ASP A 865 -33.95 -15.53 2.66
N LEU A 866 -34.17 -14.68 1.66
CA LEU A 866 -33.13 -13.80 1.10
C LEU A 866 -32.56 -12.86 2.15
N LEU A 867 -33.40 -12.18 2.95
CA LEU A 867 -32.94 -11.30 4.01
C LEU A 867 -32.12 -12.07 5.07
N ALA A 868 -32.55 -13.28 5.43
CA ALA A 868 -31.79 -14.13 6.34
C ALA A 868 -30.42 -14.53 5.74
N PHE A 869 -30.37 -14.81 4.44
CA PHE A 869 -29.13 -15.13 3.72
C PHE A 869 -28.18 -13.92 3.71
N LEU A 870 -28.69 -12.72 3.42
CA LEU A 870 -27.91 -11.47 3.43
C LEU A 870 -27.38 -11.12 4.82
N GLU A 871 -28.24 -11.18 5.86
CA GLU A 871 -27.83 -10.90 7.24
C GLU A 871 -26.72 -11.80 7.76
N THR A 872 -26.68 -13.03 7.29
CA THR A 872 -25.71 -14.04 7.74
C THR A 872 -24.47 -14.08 6.87
N GLY A 873 -24.38 -13.24 5.83
CA GLY A 873 -23.30 -13.30 4.84
C GLY A 873 -23.18 -14.66 4.14
N GLY A 874 -24.30 -15.38 4.02
CA GLY A 874 -24.31 -16.72 3.44
C GLY A 874 -23.72 -17.80 4.35
N ASN A 875 -23.77 -17.64 5.68
CA ASN A 875 -23.34 -18.65 6.64
C ASN A 875 -24.47 -19.66 6.95
N PRO A 876 -24.38 -20.93 6.50
CA PRO A 876 -25.43 -21.91 6.70
C PRO A 876 -25.62 -22.34 8.16
N ALA A 877 -24.64 -22.13 9.03
CA ALA A 877 -24.70 -22.46 10.44
C ALA A 877 -25.37 -21.39 11.32
N ALA A 878 -25.85 -20.29 10.73
CA ALA A 878 -26.45 -19.20 11.47
C ALA A 878 -27.80 -19.56 12.10
N ALA A 879 -28.13 -18.94 13.24
CA ALA A 879 -29.35 -19.19 13.99
C ALA A 879 -30.65 -18.93 13.18
N ASN A 880 -30.58 -18.10 12.14
CA ASN A 880 -31.67 -17.81 11.21
C ASN A 880 -32.21 -19.08 10.54
N PHE A 881 -31.33 -20.07 10.28
CA PHE A 881 -31.66 -21.34 9.61
C PHE A 881 -31.91 -22.48 10.58
N ALA A 882 -31.86 -22.25 11.89
CA ALA A 882 -32.22 -23.25 12.88
C ALA A 882 -33.72 -23.54 12.81
N SER A 883 -34.10 -24.83 12.89
CA SER A 883 -35.49 -25.25 12.94
C SER A 883 -36.24 -24.64 14.12
N LEU A 884 -37.49 -24.26 13.93
CA LEU A 884 -38.32 -23.81 15.04
C LEU A 884 -38.46 -24.97 16.03
N PRO A 885 -38.44 -24.75 17.39
CA PRO A 885 -38.72 -25.80 18.33
C PRO A 885 -40.15 -26.32 18.12
N ARG A 886 -40.29 -27.67 18.07
CA ARG A 886 -41.61 -28.27 17.98
C ARG A 886 -42.43 -27.84 19.18
N PRO A 887 -43.71 -27.42 19.01
CA PRO A 887 -44.57 -27.15 20.13
C PRO A 887 -44.66 -28.42 20.97
N GLU A 888 -44.37 -28.32 22.26
CA GLU A 888 -44.60 -29.42 23.21
C GLU A 888 -46.04 -29.88 23.08
N ARG A 889 -46.24 -31.19 22.80
CA ARG A 889 -47.56 -31.78 22.86
C ARG A 889 -48.01 -31.73 24.34
N VAL A 890 -48.96 -30.87 24.63
CA VAL A 890 -49.66 -30.93 25.88
C VAL A 890 -50.37 -32.29 25.90
N PRO A 891 -50.12 -33.18 26.90
CA PRO A 891 -50.83 -34.43 26.98
C PRO A 891 -52.32 -34.12 27.26
N PRO A 892 -53.22 -34.90 26.61
CA PRO A 892 -54.67 -34.73 26.88
C PRO A 892 -54.92 -35.02 28.35
N LYS A 893 -55.72 -34.14 28.99
CA LYS A 893 -56.21 -34.33 30.37
C LYS A 893 -57.18 -35.52 30.44
#